data_5a45971114c5852846046dfbc29b9107
#
_entry.id   5a45971114c5852846046dfbc29b9107
#
_cell.length_a   1.000
_cell.length_b   1.000
_cell.length_c   1.000
_cell.angle_alpha   90.00
_cell.angle_beta   90.00
_cell.angle_gamma   90.00
#
_symmetry.space_group_name_H-M   'P 1'
#
loop_
_entity.id
_entity.type
_entity.pdbx_description
1 polymer ?
#
loop_
_entity_poly.entity_id
_entity_poly.type
_entity_poly.pdbx_seq_one_letter_code
_entity_poly.pdbx_strand_id
1 'polypeptide(L)'
;MWKVTVKGLLARKLRLALTGLAIVLGVTFVTGTLVLTDTLNRTFDSLVGSAYQHINFQIRGDSPFSSTTAALSRSGDRKPVPESTAAAVRRVPGVAYADGSVEGYAQFVADGNAVGNSGSALGFSYDPNRQLSSVRLVEGRAPTTADDVVMDKATATKDHFRVGDHVRVLLGSSSPKTFTISGIVTFGSDDNLAGATLAGFDLATAEHLFNSHGYYDTIDVLAKPGADNVELQRSIAKVLPPGVQVVSGQTVANELSSAVSDALSFLSTALLVFALISLFVGAFTIFNTFSITVGQRTRELALLRIVGASRRQVFRSVLVEAAVLGLTASAIGLGLGVLAALGLKALLGAFGVTLPPASLVFEARTAVVAIAVGVGVTVISAIGPARRAVRIAPVAALVDRREDEGEVSMRRRIRTGSIVGLAGIAALVAGLTSSAIALVGTGAVAMFIGAGTLTPVVARPMSGVLGRPLAKLLGTPGRLGRENSMRSPRRTAQTAAALMVGLALVSAFAVLGASLSKSAKSEVDNAIRAAYIVTGPNSGFSKTVAPAVSRIPGVGVVSTAYKGPFELRGEQYSLVGVTTAGLPQTVNLAITAGYGAPALAAGRLLVDTTTASAMHLSVGSVVPVTFAQTGTSMIRVGGIFKANPLIGSYVVGAGYFLAHFNNPLPIVVLVSTRPGAGNVGRAINSYLNVYPNVGVKTRAQFEQSQQSSINQELGLVYVLLALAIVVALIGIVNTLMLSVFERTHELGLLRAVGMKRRQVREMIRSEAVIIALFGAVIGVIIGTALGVAFAVSLKQQGITEIAIPVASLAGFVVLAALLGLVAASWPARRAAKLDVLAAIAVE
;
A
#
# COMPACT_ATOMS: atom_id res chain seq x y z
N MET A 1 -23.70 -28.86 -30.69
CA MET A 1 -22.91 -28.61 -29.44
C MET A 1 -23.32 -27.29 -28.78
N TRP A 2 -23.36 -26.14 -29.46
CA TRP A 2 -23.73 -24.85 -28.85
C TRP A 2 -25.09 -24.86 -28.13
N LYS A 3 -26.19 -25.34 -28.78
CA LYS A 3 -27.51 -25.43 -28.15
C LYS A 3 -27.53 -26.35 -26.90
N VAL A 4 -26.72 -27.41 -26.88
CA VAL A 4 -26.58 -28.32 -25.73
C VAL A 4 -25.87 -27.63 -24.58
N THR A 5 -24.81 -26.86 -24.88
CA THR A 5 -24.04 -26.09 -23.89
C THR A 5 -24.91 -25.01 -23.25
N VAL A 6 -25.64 -24.21 -24.04
CA VAL A 6 -26.52 -23.14 -23.52
C VAL A 6 -27.70 -23.67 -22.70
N LYS A 7 -28.36 -24.75 -23.16
CA LYS A 7 -29.44 -25.38 -22.38
C LYS A 7 -28.94 -26.02 -21.09
N GLY A 8 -27.73 -26.61 -21.12
CA GLY A 8 -27.05 -27.17 -19.95
C GLY A 8 -26.68 -26.09 -18.90
N LEU A 9 -26.29 -24.90 -19.35
CA LEU A 9 -26.03 -23.74 -18.50
C LEU A 9 -27.32 -23.26 -17.81
N LEU A 10 -28.41 -23.08 -18.57
CA LEU A 10 -29.68 -22.57 -18.05
C LEU A 10 -30.38 -23.53 -17.07
N ALA A 11 -30.15 -24.85 -17.19
CA ALA A 11 -30.72 -25.86 -16.28
C ALA A 11 -30.09 -25.84 -14.87
N ARG A 12 -28.92 -25.18 -14.68
CA ARG A 12 -28.12 -25.24 -13.42
C ARG A 12 -27.82 -23.85 -12.86
N LYS A 13 -28.78 -22.92 -12.91
CA LYS A 13 -28.64 -21.49 -12.58
C LYS A 13 -27.93 -21.20 -11.25
N LEU A 14 -28.28 -21.89 -10.17
CA LEU A 14 -27.74 -21.62 -8.83
C LEU A 14 -26.24 -21.96 -8.74
N ARG A 15 -25.81 -23.07 -9.38
CA ARG A 15 -24.44 -23.49 -9.37
C ARG A 15 -23.55 -22.54 -10.17
N LEU A 16 -24.03 -22.12 -11.33
CA LEU A 16 -23.38 -21.13 -12.17
C LEU A 16 -23.26 -19.78 -11.46
N ALA A 17 -24.31 -19.38 -10.75
CA ALA A 17 -24.28 -18.13 -9.97
C ALA A 17 -23.21 -18.16 -8.87
N LEU A 18 -23.08 -19.27 -8.13
CA LEU A 18 -22.06 -19.41 -7.07
C LEU A 18 -20.64 -19.45 -7.63
N THR A 19 -20.41 -20.10 -8.77
CA THR A 19 -19.12 -20.09 -9.45
C THR A 19 -18.81 -18.74 -10.05
N GLY A 20 -19.82 -18.13 -10.72
CA GLY A 20 -19.72 -16.79 -11.29
C GLY A 20 -19.42 -15.73 -10.25
N LEU A 21 -19.96 -15.86 -9.04
CA LEU A 21 -19.72 -14.88 -7.95
C LEU A 21 -18.23 -14.78 -7.55
N ALA A 22 -17.49 -15.88 -7.55
CA ALA A 22 -16.05 -15.85 -7.28
C ALA A 22 -15.28 -15.11 -8.39
N ILE A 23 -15.70 -15.29 -9.66
CA ILE A 23 -15.13 -14.58 -10.80
C ILE A 23 -15.49 -13.09 -10.72
N VAL A 24 -16.77 -12.80 -10.48
CA VAL A 24 -17.28 -11.44 -10.32
C VAL A 24 -16.47 -10.68 -9.28
N LEU A 25 -16.27 -11.22 -8.08
CA LEU A 25 -15.51 -10.55 -7.01
C LEU A 25 -14.05 -10.32 -7.39
N GLY A 26 -13.38 -11.31 -8.01
CA GLY A 26 -12.01 -11.15 -8.48
C GLY A 26 -11.90 -10.05 -9.55
N VAL A 27 -12.78 -10.05 -10.54
CA VAL A 27 -12.81 -9.03 -11.59
C VAL A 27 -13.22 -7.66 -11.04
N THR A 28 -14.18 -7.60 -10.13
CA THR A 28 -14.59 -6.37 -9.43
C THR A 28 -13.40 -5.69 -8.76
N PHE A 29 -12.56 -6.47 -8.07
CA PHE A 29 -11.40 -5.89 -7.38
C PHE A 29 -10.31 -5.43 -8.35
N VAL A 30 -10.01 -6.23 -9.39
CA VAL A 30 -9.08 -5.83 -10.47
C VAL A 30 -9.56 -4.55 -11.15
N THR A 31 -10.84 -4.51 -11.53
CA THR A 31 -11.43 -3.32 -12.19
C THR A 31 -11.42 -2.12 -11.25
N GLY A 32 -11.81 -2.29 -9.99
CA GLY A 32 -11.83 -1.21 -9.00
C GLY A 32 -10.44 -0.60 -8.77
N THR A 33 -9.42 -1.45 -8.70
CA THR A 33 -8.03 -1.00 -8.59
C THR A 33 -7.58 -0.22 -9.83
N LEU A 34 -7.84 -0.74 -11.03
CA LEU A 34 -7.46 -0.06 -12.28
C LEU A 34 -8.19 1.27 -12.45
N VAL A 35 -9.52 1.29 -12.23
CA VAL A 35 -10.32 2.54 -12.31
C VAL A 35 -9.83 3.58 -11.32
N LEU A 36 -9.50 3.16 -10.08
CA LEU A 36 -8.96 4.10 -9.07
C LEU A 36 -7.60 4.65 -9.50
N THR A 37 -6.69 3.79 -9.96
CA THR A 37 -5.35 4.19 -10.43
C THR A 37 -5.44 5.12 -11.65
N ASP A 38 -6.28 4.77 -12.65
CA ASP A 38 -6.48 5.59 -13.84
C ASP A 38 -7.11 6.95 -13.48
N THR A 39 -8.05 6.97 -12.54
CA THR A 39 -8.67 8.19 -12.03
C THR A 39 -7.62 9.09 -11.37
N LEU A 40 -6.78 8.53 -10.48
CA LEU A 40 -5.74 9.29 -9.80
C LEU A 40 -4.75 9.89 -10.79
N ASN A 41 -4.18 9.07 -11.69
CA ASN A 41 -3.20 9.52 -12.66
C ASN A 41 -3.77 10.64 -13.55
N ARG A 42 -4.97 10.46 -14.11
CA ARG A 42 -5.59 11.49 -14.95
C ARG A 42 -5.93 12.77 -14.20
N THR A 43 -6.35 12.65 -12.95
CA THR A 43 -6.64 13.83 -12.12
C THR A 43 -5.37 14.65 -11.90
N PHE A 44 -4.27 14.00 -11.56
CA PHE A 44 -3.00 14.69 -11.38
C PHE A 44 -2.45 15.25 -12.70
N ASP A 45 -2.52 14.50 -13.79
CA ASP A 45 -2.11 15.01 -15.12
C ASP A 45 -2.91 16.24 -15.54
N SER A 46 -4.22 16.25 -15.29
CA SER A 46 -5.08 17.42 -15.62
C SER A 46 -4.80 18.60 -14.71
N LEU A 47 -4.60 18.36 -13.40
CA LEU A 47 -4.23 19.39 -12.42
C LEU A 47 -2.94 20.09 -12.83
N VAL A 48 -1.88 19.33 -13.00
CA VAL A 48 -0.56 19.85 -13.34
C VAL A 48 -0.57 20.47 -14.73
N GLY A 49 -1.18 19.79 -15.71
CA GLY A 49 -1.33 20.31 -17.08
C GLY A 49 -2.03 21.67 -17.09
N SER A 50 -3.13 21.83 -16.36
CA SER A 50 -3.87 23.10 -16.30
C SER A 50 -3.10 24.22 -15.60
N ALA A 51 -2.28 23.90 -14.63
CA ALA A 51 -1.47 24.89 -13.89
C ALA A 51 -0.29 25.42 -14.74
N TYR A 52 0.32 24.59 -15.55
CA TYR A 52 1.52 24.93 -16.33
C TYR A 52 1.29 25.17 -17.83
N GLN A 53 0.04 25.02 -18.32
CA GLN A 53 -0.26 25.16 -19.78
C GLN A 53 0.08 26.54 -20.37
N HIS A 54 0.14 27.57 -19.55
CA HIS A 54 0.41 28.95 -20.00
C HIS A 54 1.88 29.35 -19.84
N ILE A 55 2.67 28.59 -19.08
CA ILE A 55 4.08 28.85 -18.86
C ILE A 55 4.88 28.25 -20.03
N ASN A 56 5.53 29.09 -20.86
CA ASN A 56 6.35 28.60 -21.95
C ASN A 56 7.64 27.95 -21.42
N PHE A 57 8.33 28.64 -20.48
CA PHE A 57 9.57 28.16 -19.89
C PHE A 57 9.61 28.46 -18.39
N GLN A 58 10.31 27.58 -17.68
CA GLN A 58 10.69 27.82 -16.30
C GLN A 58 12.21 27.79 -16.19
N ILE A 59 12.77 28.81 -15.53
CA ILE A 59 14.19 28.88 -15.20
C ILE A 59 14.33 28.48 -13.75
N ARG A 60 15.25 27.56 -13.51
CA ARG A 60 15.47 26.99 -12.17
C ARG A 60 16.93 26.57 -12.03
N GLY A 61 17.39 26.42 -10.79
CA GLY A 61 18.70 25.87 -10.56
C GLY A 61 18.83 24.43 -11.05
N ASP A 62 20.03 24.04 -11.47
CA ASP A 62 20.37 22.66 -11.78
C ASP A 62 20.16 21.79 -10.53
N SER A 63 19.74 20.55 -10.74
CA SER A 63 19.70 19.54 -9.69
C SER A 63 20.59 18.37 -10.10
N PRO A 64 21.53 17.92 -9.25
CA PRO A 64 22.31 16.73 -9.52
C PRO A 64 21.47 15.44 -9.38
N PHE A 65 20.24 15.55 -8.83
CA PHE A 65 19.38 14.42 -8.56
C PHE A 65 18.47 14.11 -9.75
N SER A 66 18.03 12.85 -9.86
CA SER A 66 16.99 12.46 -10.82
C SER A 66 15.72 13.28 -10.59
N SER A 67 15.07 13.69 -11.68
CA SER A 67 13.96 14.63 -11.69
C SER A 67 12.77 14.25 -10.83
N THR A 68 12.54 12.96 -10.62
CA THR A 68 11.34 12.42 -9.95
C THR A 68 11.23 12.84 -8.49
N THR A 69 12.35 12.80 -7.75
CA THR A 69 12.32 13.18 -6.32
C THR A 69 12.42 14.70 -6.14
N ALA A 70 13.14 15.38 -7.06
CA ALA A 70 13.29 16.84 -7.04
C ALA A 70 12.00 17.59 -7.40
N ALA A 71 11.06 16.96 -8.10
CA ALA A 71 9.80 17.59 -8.51
C ALA A 71 8.77 17.71 -7.36
N LEU A 72 8.82 16.80 -6.38
CA LEU A 72 7.96 16.85 -5.18
C LEU A 72 8.65 17.48 -3.96
N SER A 73 9.93 17.75 -4.08
CA SER A 73 10.74 18.31 -3.01
C SER A 73 10.66 19.83 -3.00
N ARG A 74 10.75 20.40 -1.81
CA ARG A 74 10.75 21.85 -1.61
C ARG A 74 12.01 22.52 -2.17
N SER A 75 11.99 23.85 -2.23
CA SER A 75 13.06 24.75 -2.68
C SER A 75 14.50 24.45 -2.22
N GLY A 76 14.70 23.51 -1.29
CA GLY A 76 16.03 23.08 -0.84
C GLY A 76 16.81 22.11 -1.74
N ASP A 77 16.17 21.51 -2.74
CA ASP A 77 16.76 20.47 -3.59
C ASP A 77 17.35 20.98 -4.91
N ARG A 78 17.25 22.27 -5.15
CA ARG A 78 17.84 22.96 -6.28
C ARG A 78 18.65 24.17 -5.82
N LYS A 79 19.58 24.60 -6.66
CA LYS A 79 20.32 25.83 -6.43
C LYS A 79 19.39 27.03 -6.59
N PRO A 80 19.38 28.02 -5.68
CA PRO A 80 18.58 29.21 -5.84
C PRO A 80 19.04 30.02 -7.04
N VAL A 81 18.11 30.65 -7.75
CA VAL A 81 18.36 31.49 -8.94
C VAL A 81 18.57 32.93 -8.51
N PRO A 82 19.69 33.58 -8.86
CA PRO A 82 19.89 35.00 -8.53
C PRO A 82 18.79 35.87 -9.12
N GLU A 83 18.28 36.84 -8.34
CA GLU A 83 17.23 37.80 -8.74
C GLU A 83 17.59 38.53 -10.04
N SER A 84 18.88 38.89 -10.21
CA SER A 84 19.40 39.55 -11.43
C SER A 84 19.12 38.76 -12.72
N THR A 85 18.93 37.45 -12.62
CA THR A 85 18.62 36.57 -13.77
C THR A 85 17.29 36.92 -14.41
N ALA A 86 16.25 37.25 -13.62
CA ALA A 86 14.95 37.66 -14.15
C ALA A 86 15.07 38.93 -15.01
N ALA A 87 15.86 39.94 -14.56
CA ALA A 87 16.11 41.14 -15.32
C ALA A 87 16.88 40.88 -16.63
N ALA A 88 17.83 39.96 -16.63
CA ALA A 88 18.55 39.54 -17.82
C ALA A 88 17.63 38.83 -18.84
N VAL A 89 16.77 37.93 -18.36
CA VAL A 89 15.84 37.17 -19.19
C VAL A 89 14.76 38.09 -19.82
N ARG A 90 14.24 39.09 -19.06
CA ARG A 90 13.25 40.04 -19.58
C ARG A 90 13.77 40.82 -20.81
N ARG A 91 15.12 40.97 -20.96
CA ARG A 91 15.75 41.67 -22.09
C ARG A 91 15.92 40.81 -23.32
N VAL A 92 15.70 39.50 -23.23
CA VAL A 92 15.82 38.56 -24.35
C VAL A 92 14.68 38.83 -25.36
N PRO A 93 15.01 39.09 -26.64
CA PRO A 93 13.97 39.27 -27.68
C PRO A 93 13.08 38.03 -27.74
N GLY A 94 11.76 38.25 -27.75
CA GLY A 94 10.78 37.15 -27.73
C GLY A 94 10.21 36.84 -26.36
N VAL A 95 10.77 37.30 -25.27
CA VAL A 95 10.20 37.21 -23.93
C VAL A 95 9.12 38.32 -23.75
N ALA A 96 7.93 37.93 -23.30
CA ALA A 96 6.86 38.86 -22.93
C ALA A 96 6.96 39.22 -21.44
N TYR A 97 7.06 38.19 -20.59
CA TYR A 97 7.18 38.33 -19.13
C TYR A 97 8.18 37.32 -18.58
N ALA A 98 8.84 37.65 -17.49
CA ALA A 98 9.68 36.75 -16.73
C ALA A 98 9.66 37.18 -15.26
N ASP A 99 8.96 36.43 -14.41
CA ASP A 99 8.75 36.79 -13.02
C ASP A 99 9.27 35.70 -12.10
N GLY A 100 9.94 36.13 -11.01
CA GLY A 100 10.52 35.23 -10.02
C GLY A 100 9.51 34.76 -9.01
N SER A 101 9.62 33.51 -8.59
CA SER A 101 8.79 32.91 -7.56
C SER A 101 9.64 32.40 -6.41
N VAL A 102 9.09 32.56 -5.20
CA VAL A 102 9.69 32.07 -3.94
C VAL A 102 8.69 31.15 -3.24
N GLU A 103 9.18 30.05 -2.73
CA GLU A 103 8.38 29.07 -2.01
C GLU A 103 8.92 28.82 -0.60
N GLY A 104 8.03 28.43 0.31
CA GLY A 104 8.40 28.13 1.68
C GLY A 104 7.32 27.42 2.47
N TYR A 105 7.56 27.27 3.76
CA TYR A 105 6.55 26.68 4.65
C TYR A 105 5.60 27.73 5.18
N ALA A 106 4.28 27.54 4.94
CA ALA A 106 3.22 28.33 5.54
C ALA A 106 1.98 27.46 5.76
N GLN A 107 1.52 27.34 7.02
CA GLN A 107 0.38 26.50 7.39
C GLN A 107 -0.66 27.31 8.15
N PHE A 108 -1.89 27.23 7.72
CA PHE A 108 -3.00 27.91 8.39
C PHE A 108 -3.37 27.23 9.71
N VAL A 109 -3.96 28.01 10.61
CA VAL A 109 -4.52 27.54 11.89
C VAL A 109 -5.99 27.91 11.94
N ALA A 110 -6.86 26.92 12.12
CA ALA A 110 -8.29 27.08 12.33
C ALA A 110 -8.67 26.48 13.67
N ASP A 111 -9.46 27.19 14.48
CA ASP A 111 -9.96 26.73 15.79
C ASP A 111 -8.86 26.15 16.71
N GLY A 112 -7.66 26.76 16.67
CA GLY A 112 -6.52 26.33 17.44
C GLY A 112 -5.80 25.10 16.92
N ASN A 113 -6.21 24.51 15.80
CA ASN A 113 -5.59 23.35 15.14
C ASN A 113 -4.91 23.76 13.84
N ALA A 114 -3.82 23.09 13.50
CA ALA A 114 -3.19 23.27 12.20
C ALA A 114 -4.04 22.65 11.09
N VAL A 115 -4.29 23.39 10.04
CA VAL A 115 -5.07 22.95 8.88
C VAL A 115 -4.24 22.04 7.99
N GLY A 116 -4.83 20.96 7.47
CA GLY A 116 -4.16 20.02 6.56
C GLY A 116 -3.34 18.97 7.28
N ASN A 117 -3.99 17.92 7.78
CA ASN A 117 -3.35 16.86 8.58
C ASN A 117 -2.39 15.93 7.81
N SER A 118 -2.49 15.82 6.50
CA SER A 118 -1.70 14.90 5.68
C SER A 118 -1.10 15.51 4.42
N GLY A 119 -1.49 16.72 4.06
CA GLY A 119 -0.95 17.44 2.91
C GLY A 119 0.28 18.28 3.26
N SER A 120 1.04 18.65 2.24
CA SER A 120 2.10 19.66 2.38
C SER A 120 1.47 21.01 2.63
N ALA A 121 2.03 21.79 3.55
CA ALA A 121 1.68 23.19 3.74
C ALA A 121 2.65 24.05 2.93
N LEU A 122 2.16 24.68 1.87
CA LEU A 122 2.97 25.43 0.92
C LEU A 122 2.66 26.91 1.03
N GLY A 123 3.69 27.70 1.31
CA GLY A 123 3.68 29.12 1.13
C GLY A 123 4.35 29.49 -0.18
N PHE A 124 3.84 30.47 -0.89
CA PHE A 124 4.39 30.90 -2.18
C PHE A 124 4.21 32.40 -2.40
N SER A 125 5.04 32.98 -3.28
CA SER A 125 4.81 34.34 -3.77
C SER A 125 3.71 34.34 -4.84
N TYR A 126 2.65 35.09 -4.62
CA TYR A 126 1.55 35.26 -5.57
C TYR A 126 1.98 36.13 -6.73
N ASP A 127 1.92 35.63 -7.96
CA ASP A 127 2.14 36.42 -9.16
C ASP A 127 0.84 37.13 -9.58
N PRO A 128 0.81 38.48 -9.65
CA PRO A 128 -0.36 39.19 -10.12
C PRO A 128 -0.64 39.02 -11.62
N ASN A 129 0.36 38.56 -12.40
CA ASN A 129 0.17 38.25 -13.81
C ASN A 129 -0.58 36.95 -14.00
N ARG A 130 -1.86 37.03 -14.31
CA ARG A 130 -2.75 35.86 -14.51
C ARG A 130 -2.28 34.88 -15.56
N GLN A 131 -1.38 35.24 -16.46
CA GLN A 131 -0.85 34.38 -17.52
C GLN A 131 0.33 33.55 -17.05
N LEU A 132 1.03 33.98 -15.99
CA LEU A 132 2.16 33.23 -15.41
C LEU A 132 1.76 32.48 -14.12
N SER A 133 0.69 32.91 -13.47
CA SER A 133 0.28 32.34 -12.19
C SER A 133 -0.28 30.94 -12.35
N SER A 134 0.27 29.96 -11.66
CA SER A 134 -0.25 28.59 -11.51
C SER A 134 -1.54 28.56 -10.66
N VAL A 135 -1.82 29.62 -9.91
CA VAL A 135 -3.04 29.79 -9.11
C VAL A 135 -3.96 30.85 -9.71
N ARG A 136 -5.25 30.62 -9.57
CA ARG A 136 -6.28 31.52 -10.11
C ARG A 136 -7.11 32.12 -8.99
N LEU A 137 -7.14 33.45 -8.91
CA LEU A 137 -8.00 34.18 -7.97
C LEU A 137 -9.48 33.99 -8.38
N VAL A 138 -10.30 33.46 -7.46
CA VAL A 138 -11.74 33.23 -7.67
C VAL A 138 -12.62 34.15 -6.84
N GLU A 139 -12.11 34.65 -5.69
CA GLU A 139 -12.83 35.56 -4.82
C GLU A 139 -11.86 36.57 -4.16
N GLY A 140 -12.31 37.80 -3.92
CA GLY A 140 -11.48 38.81 -3.27
C GLY A 140 -10.46 39.49 -4.18
N ARG A 141 -9.32 39.87 -3.63
CA ARG A 141 -8.22 40.56 -4.32
C ARG A 141 -6.86 39.86 -4.09
N ALA A 142 -5.91 40.15 -4.97
CA ALA A 142 -4.52 39.74 -4.79
C ALA A 142 -3.92 40.35 -3.49
N PRO A 143 -2.93 39.66 -2.86
CA PRO A 143 -2.23 40.22 -1.71
C PRO A 143 -1.35 41.40 -2.17
N THR A 144 -1.45 42.51 -1.49
CA THR A 144 -0.72 43.76 -1.83
C THR A 144 -0.02 44.37 -0.64
N THR A 145 -0.27 43.90 0.57
CA THR A 145 0.35 44.35 1.80
C THR A 145 1.01 43.24 2.56
N ALA A 146 1.92 43.54 3.47
CA ALA A 146 2.64 42.58 4.29
C ALA A 146 1.75 41.77 5.26
N ASP A 147 0.48 42.13 5.41
CA ASP A 147 -0.49 41.45 6.27
C ASP A 147 -1.59 40.74 5.46
N ASP A 148 -1.51 40.77 4.12
CA ASP A 148 -2.43 40.05 3.24
C ASP A 148 -1.95 38.61 2.97
N VAL A 149 -2.92 37.68 2.84
CA VAL A 149 -2.69 36.32 2.38
C VAL A 149 -3.83 35.87 1.48
N VAL A 150 -3.54 35.11 0.42
CA VAL A 150 -4.54 34.37 -0.32
C VAL A 150 -4.51 32.92 0.11
N MET A 151 -5.69 32.28 0.14
CA MET A 151 -5.89 30.91 0.62
C MET A 151 -6.52 30.06 -0.49
N ASP A 152 -6.18 28.75 -0.54
CA ASP A 152 -6.86 27.84 -1.46
C ASP A 152 -8.33 27.63 -1.09
N LYS A 153 -9.16 27.42 -2.11
CA LYS A 153 -10.62 27.33 -1.96
C LYS A 153 -11.04 26.08 -1.17
N ALA A 154 -10.31 24.96 -1.28
CA ALA A 154 -10.66 23.75 -0.53
C ALA A 154 -10.46 23.97 0.98
N THR A 155 -9.37 24.61 1.38
CA THR A 155 -9.10 25.01 2.77
C THR A 155 -10.16 26.02 3.25
N ALA A 156 -10.45 27.06 2.48
CA ALA A 156 -11.46 28.06 2.85
C ALA A 156 -12.84 27.43 3.05
N THR A 157 -13.26 26.54 2.16
CA THR A 157 -14.55 25.85 2.24
C THR A 157 -14.64 24.90 3.43
N LYS A 158 -13.59 24.10 3.66
CA LYS A 158 -13.56 23.07 4.71
C LYS A 158 -13.59 23.69 6.10
N ASP A 159 -12.79 24.73 6.32
CA ASP A 159 -12.60 25.36 7.64
C ASP A 159 -13.40 26.67 7.78
N HIS A 160 -14.34 26.93 6.84
CA HIS A 160 -15.31 28.02 6.84
C HIS A 160 -14.72 29.44 6.84
N PHE A 161 -13.53 29.62 6.25
CA PHE A 161 -12.91 30.93 6.09
C PHE A 161 -13.52 31.74 4.94
N ARG A 162 -13.52 33.07 5.09
CA ARG A 162 -14.01 34.04 4.11
C ARG A 162 -12.99 35.14 3.87
N VAL A 163 -13.12 35.82 2.73
CA VAL A 163 -12.34 37.03 2.45
C VAL A 163 -12.63 38.09 3.52
N GLY A 164 -11.56 38.64 4.08
CA GLY A 164 -11.60 39.60 5.19
C GLY A 164 -11.36 39.00 6.58
N ASP A 165 -11.43 37.68 6.73
CA ASP A 165 -11.15 37.04 8.00
C ASP A 165 -9.65 37.11 8.35
N HIS A 166 -9.37 37.10 9.66
CA HIS A 166 -8.02 37.03 10.18
C HIS A 166 -7.63 35.60 10.45
N VAL A 167 -6.53 35.15 9.86
CA VAL A 167 -6.03 33.77 10.01
C VAL A 167 -4.59 33.76 10.51
N ARG A 168 -4.32 32.90 11.49
CA ARG A 168 -2.96 32.68 11.98
C ARG A 168 -2.24 31.71 11.06
N VAL A 169 -1.00 32.06 10.67
CA VAL A 169 -0.15 31.27 9.79
C VAL A 169 1.11 30.85 10.53
N LEU A 170 1.41 29.57 10.54
CA LEU A 170 2.65 28.99 11.04
C LEU A 170 3.71 29.09 9.94
N LEU A 171 4.86 29.63 10.29
CA LEU A 171 5.96 29.93 9.37
C LEU A 171 7.21 29.09 9.73
N GLY A 172 8.00 28.76 8.72
CA GLY A 172 9.21 27.95 8.93
C GLY A 172 10.33 28.68 9.68
N SER A 173 10.55 29.95 9.33
CA SER A 173 11.70 30.75 9.81
C SER A 173 11.38 31.69 10.97
N SER A 174 10.11 31.95 11.23
CA SER A 174 9.67 32.90 12.26
C SER A 174 8.55 32.36 13.14
N SER A 175 8.18 33.09 14.16
CA SER A 175 7.00 32.81 14.98
C SER A 175 5.72 32.95 14.15
N PRO A 176 4.62 32.28 14.54
CA PRO A 176 3.34 32.44 13.87
C PRO A 176 2.88 33.88 13.79
N LYS A 177 2.36 34.26 12.61
CA LYS A 177 1.86 35.64 12.37
C LYS A 177 0.40 35.59 11.94
N THR A 178 -0.38 36.63 12.27
CA THR A 178 -1.76 36.75 11.81
C THR A 178 -1.80 37.56 10.52
N PHE A 179 -2.55 37.06 9.53
CA PHE A 179 -2.77 37.73 8.24
C PHE A 179 -4.25 37.90 7.99
N THR A 180 -4.60 38.82 7.12
CA THR A 180 -5.96 39.01 6.61
C THR A 180 -6.10 38.25 5.29
N ILE A 181 -7.14 37.43 5.16
CA ILE A 181 -7.43 36.72 3.91
C ILE A 181 -7.92 37.74 2.88
N SER A 182 -7.05 38.12 1.95
CA SER A 182 -7.38 39.07 0.88
C SER A 182 -8.12 38.46 -0.29
N GLY A 183 -7.94 37.19 -0.52
CA GLY A 183 -8.60 36.44 -1.60
C GLY A 183 -8.54 34.93 -1.46
N ILE A 184 -9.36 34.26 -2.25
CA ILE A 184 -9.43 32.83 -2.35
C ILE A 184 -8.98 32.43 -3.75
N VAL A 185 -8.11 31.40 -3.83
CA VAL A 185 -7.49 30.92 -5.07
C VAL A 185 -7.80 29.47 -5.34
N THR A 186 -7.73 29.06 -6.61
CA THR A 186 -7.71 27.64 -7.06
C THR A 186 -6.35 27.34 -7.67
N PHE A 187 -5.92 26.09 -7.67
CA PHE A 187 -4.73 25.63 -8.36
C PHE A 187 -5.15 25.06 -9.73
N GLY A 188 -4.79 25.78 -10.80
CA GLY A 188 -5.30 25.45 -12.13
C GLY A 188 -6.84 25.44 -12.16
N SER A 189 -7.43 24.28 -12.48
CA SER A 189 -8.89 24.07 -12.53
C SER A 189 -9.50 23.58 -11.21
N ASP A 190 -8.68 23.21 -10.23
CA ASP A 190 -9.12 22.51 -9.02
C ASP A 190 -8.99 23.36 -7.75
N ASP A 191 -9.76 22.99 -6.73
CA ASP A 191 -9.89 23.78 -5.51
C ASP A 191 -8.62 23.81 -4.64
N ASN A 192 -7.68 22.84 -4.84
CA ASN A 192 -6.34 22.82 -4.21
C ASN A 192 -5.36 21.88 -4.96
N LEU A 193 -4.10 21.87 -4.53
CA LEU A 193 -3.07 20.94 -5.00
C LEU A 193 -3.09 19.65 -4.16
N ALA A 194 -3.92 18.68 -4.54
CA ALA A 194 -3.91 17.32 -3.98
C ALA A 194 -4.01 17.24 -2.44
N GLY A 195 -4.78 18.12 -1.83
CA GLY A 195 -4.94 18.19 -0.37
C GLY A 195 -3.87 19.02 0.35
N ALA A 196 -2.95 19.65 -0.38
CA ALA A 196 -2.04 20.65 0.18
C ALA A 196 -2.77 21.95 0.50
N THR A 197 -2.39 22.62 1.57
CA THR A 197 -2.84 23.98 1.86
C THR A 197 -1.91 24.99 1.18
N LEU A 198 -2.49 25.99 0.47
CA LEU A 198 -1.76 26.98 -0.28
C LEU A 198 -1.93 28.37 0.36
N ALA A 199 -0.84 28.98 0.81
CA ALA A 199 -0.80 30.33 1.36
C ALA A 199 0.04 31.22 0.46
N GLY A 200 -0.62 32.11 -0.29
CA GLY A 200 0.06 33.03 -1.21
C GLY A 200 0.22 34.46 -0.62
N PHE A 201 1.41 35.01 -0.74
CA PHE A 201 1.78 36.34 -0.25
C PHE A 201 2.27 37.21 -1.41
N ASP A 202 2.31 38.51 -1.26
CA ASP A 202 3.05 39.33 -2.22
C ASP A 202 4.53 38.95 -2.21
N LEU A 203 5.25 39.21 -3.32
CA LEU A 203 6.63 38.75 -3.50
C LEU A 203 7.57 39.27 -2.38
N ALA A 204 7.50 40.53 -2.02
CA ALA A 204 8.39 41.12 -1.01
C ALA A 204 8.13 40.49 0.38
N THR A 205 6.87 40.25 0.71
CA THR A 205 6.48 39.56 1.94
C THR A 205 6.95 38.10 1.91
N ALA A 206 6.79 37.40 0.79
CA ALA A 206 7.25 36.00 0.63
C ALA A 206 8.79 35.89 0.80
N GLU A 207 9.57 36.79 0.16
CA GLU A 207 11.03 36.83 0.31
C GLU A 207 11.45 37.04 1.76
N HIS A 208 10.75 37.89 2.49
CA HIS A 208 11.01 38.10 3.91
C HIS A 208 10.63 36.90 4.77
N LEU A 209 9.43 36.31 4.57
CA LEU A 209 8.92 35.18 5.35
C LEU A 209 9.73 33.91 5.13
N PHE A 210 10.21 33.69 3.90
CA PHE A 210 10.95 32.49 3.52
C PHE A 210 12.47 32.67 3.53
N ASN A 211 12.95 33.88 3.87
CA ASN A 211 14.37 34.19 3.93
C ASN A 211 15.10 33.93 2.59
N SER A 212 14.51 34.44 1.50
CA SER A 212 15.00 34.26 0.11
C SER A 212 15.45 35.54 -0.53
N HIS A 213 15.93 36.53 0.25
CA HIS A 213 16.38 37.83 -0.27
C HIS A 213 17.47 37.69 -1.32
N GLY A 214 17.25 38.28 -2.50
CA GLY A 214 18.20 38.36 -3.62
C GLY A 214 18.23 37.06 -4.47
N TYR A 215 17.33 36.10 -4.19
CA TYR A 215 17.23 34.84 -4.90
C TYR A 215 15.78 34.42 -5.08
N TYR A 216 15.50 33.78 -6.21
CA TYR A 216 14.24 33.07 -6.51
C TYR A 216 14.44 31.56 -6.50
N ASP A 217 13.39 30.83 -6.23
CA ASP A 217 13.40 29.37 -6.41
C ASP A 217 13.23 29.03 -7.89
N THR A 218 12.35 29.75 -8.59
CA THR A 218 12.13 29.64 -10.03
C THR A 218 11.83 31.01 -10.66
N ILE A 219 12.01 31.11 -11.98
CA ILE A 219 11.53 32.24 -12.77
C ILE A 219 10.66 31.67 -13.89
N ASP A 220 9.38 32.03 -13.89
CA ASP A 220 8.45 31.60 -14.91
C ASP A 220 8.45 32.60 -16.09
N VAL A 221 8.46 32.07 -17.31
CA VAL A 221 8.66 32.90 -18.53
C VAL A 221 7.50 32.67 -19.49
N LEU A 222 6.92 33.79 -19.97
CA LEU A 222 5.94 33.82 -21.04
C LEU A 222 6.60 34.35 -22.33
N ALA A 223 6.44 33.63 -23.41
CA ALA A 223 6.89 34.05 -24.72
C ALA A 223 5.90 35.01 -25.38
N LYS A 224 6.40 35.93 -26.25
CA LYS A 224 5.51 36.75 -27.08
C LYS A 224 4.75 35.88 -28.09
N PRO A 225 3.52 36.24 -28.48
CA PRO A 225 2.79 35.53 -29.50
C PRO A 225 3.61 35.42 -30.80
N GLY A 226 3.72 34.19 -31.32
CA GLY A 226 4.48 33.93 -32.59
C GLY A 226 5.99 33.72 -32.40
N ALA A 227 6.54 33.78 -31.19
CA ALA A 227 7.95 33.45 -30.96
C ALA A 227 8.21 31.95 -31.16
N ASP A 228 9.35 31.63 -31.80
CA ASP A 228 9.84 30.23 -31.90
C ASP A 228 10.39 29.83 -30.53
N ASN A 229 9.69 28.88 -29.89
CA ASN A 229 10.05 28.40 -28.55
C ASN A 229 11.44 27.74 -28.52
N VAL A 230 11.89 27.06 -29.59
CA VAL A 230 13.19 26.39 -29.61
C VAL A 230 14.33 27.43 -29.68
N GLU A 231 14.17 28.46 -30.48
CA GLU A 231 15.13 29.54 -30.61
C GLU A 231 15.15 30.41 -29.34
N LEU A 232 13.96 30.70 -28.80
CA LEU A 232 13.82 31.46 -27.55
C LEU A 232 14.47 30.74 -26.37
N GLN A 233 14.29 29.44 -26.23
CA GLN A 233 14.92 28.64 -25.19
C GLN A 233 16.45 28.71 -25.27
N ARG A 234 17.01 28.57 -26.50
CA ARG A 234 18.47 28.71 -26.70
C ARG A 234 18.97 30.10 -26.38
N SER A 235 18.20 31.13 -26.71
CA SER A 235 18.54 32.52 -26.44
C SER A 235 18.51 32.84 -24.93
N ILE A 236 17.52 32.30 -24.22
CA ILE A 236 17.46 32.40 -22.75
C ILE A 236 18.66 31.66 -22.13
N ALA A 237 18.96 30.45 -22.59
CA ALA A 237 20.06 29.65 -22.03
C ALA A 237 21.42 30.35 -22.11
N LYS A 238 21.65 31.21 -23.12
CA LYS A 238 22.91 32.00 -23.27
C LYS A 238 23.10 33.09 -22.21
N VAL A 239 22.03 33.59 -21.60
CA VAL A 239 22.08 34.65 -20.60
C VAL A 239 22.03 34.11 -19.16
N LEU A 240 21.84 32.82 -18.97
CA LEU A 240 21.76 32.21 -17.66
C LEU A 240 23.14 32.07 -16.99
N PRO A 241 23.25 32.29 -15.68
CA PRO A 241 24.46 32.00 -14.94
C PRO A 241 24.74 30.51 -14.83
N PRO A 242 25.99 30.09 -14.54
CA PRO A 242 26.33 28.68 -14.32
C PRO A 242 25.54 28.04 -13.19
N GLY A 243 25.03 26.82 -13.42
CA GLY A 243 24.20 26.09 -12.46
C GLY A 243 22.72 26.50 -12.47
N VAL A 244 22.28 27.19 -13.53
CA VAL A 244 20.88 27.53 -13.79
C VAL A 244 20.49 27.05 -15.18
N GLN A 245 19.33 26.42 -15.30
CA GLN A 245 18.81 25.85 -16.56
C GLN A 245 17.44 26.44 -16.92
N VAL A 246 17.14 26.41 -18.22
CA VAL A 246 15.80 26.71 -18.73
C VAL A 246 15.14 25.44 -19.27
N VAL A 247 13.94 25.15 -18.79
CA VAL A 247 13.12 24.00 -19.21
C VAL A 247 11.78 24.49 -19.74
N SER A 248 11.12 23.71 -20.61
CA SER A 248 9.75 24.06 -21.02
C SER A 248 8.76 23.81 -19.89
N GLY A 249 7.65 24.58 -19.84
CA GLY A 249 6.56 24.35 -18.91
C GLY A 249 6.00 22.93 -19.03
N GLN A 250 5.97 22.37 -20.25
CA GLN A 250 5.59 20.98 -20.47
C GLN A 250 6.55 19.97 -19.79
N THR A 251 7.84 20.26 -19.78
CA THR A 251 8.83 19.44 -19.07
C THR A 251 8.57 19.46 -17.58
N VAL A 252 8.28 20.64 -17.02
CA VAL A 252 7.92 20.78 -15.58
C VAL A 252 6.65 19.98 -15.25
N ALA A 253 5.62 20.11 -16.09
CA ALA A 253 4.38 19.37 -15.93
C ALA A 253 4.60 17.86 -15.97
N ASN A 254 5.40 17.38 -16.93
CA ASN A 254 5.70 15.95 -17.04
C ASN A 254 6.52 15.43 -15.87
N GLU A 255 7.51 16.19 -15.40
CA GLU A 255 8.31 15.82 -14.20
C GLU A 255 7.44 15.71 -12.96
N LEU A 256 6.55 16.68 -12.73
CA LEU A 256 5.65 16.68 -11.58
C LEU A 256 4.62 15.53 -11.66
N SER A 257 4.02 15.30 -12.82
CA SER A 257 3.12 14.17 -13.04
C SER A 257 3.82 12.83 -12.83
N SER A 258 5.05 12.68 -13.32
CA SER A 258 5.85 11.47 -13.11
C SER A 258 6.17 11.26 -11.63
N ALA A 259 6.55 12.31 -10.92
CA ALA A 259 6.87 12.24 -9.50
C ALA A 259 5.64 11.82 -8.65
N VAL A 260 4.45 12.35 -8.98
CA VAL A 260 3.19 11.93 -8.34
C VAL A 260 2.86 10.49 -8.70
N SER A 261 3.02 10.09 -9.96
CA SER A 261 2.79 8.71 -10.41
C SER A 261 3.71 7.73 -9.69
N ASP A 262 4.98 8.06 -9.51
CA ASP A 262 5.94 7.25 -8.77
C ASP A 262 5.58 7.14 -7.28
N ALA A 263 5.16 8.23 -6.66
CA ALA A 263 4.67 8.22 -5.28
C ALA A 263 3.41 7.34 -5.10
N LEU A 264 2.53 7.34 -6.10
CA LEU A 264 1.33 6.50 -6.12
C LEU A 264 1.61 5.05 -6.58
N SER A 265 2.77 4.77 -7.18
CA SER A 265 3.12 3.45 -7.72
C SER A 265 3.16 2.37 -6.63
N PHE A 266 3.62 2.72 -5.44
CA PHE A 266 3.58 1.81 -4.28
C PHE A 266 2.15 1.40 -3.95
N LEU A 267 1.21 2.36 -3.89
CA LEU A 267 -0.20 2.09 -3.60
C LEU A 267 -0.84 1.25 -4.71
N SER A 268 -0.62 1.61 -5.97
CA SER A 268 -1.15 0.86 -7.12
C SER A 268 -0.61 -0.55 -7.19
N THR A 269 0.69 -0.74 -6.92
CA THR A 269 1.33 -2.06 -6.85
C THR A 269 0.76 -2.90 -5.71
N ALA A 270 0.60 -2.32 -4.52
CA ALA A 270 -0.03 -3.00 -3.39
C ALA A 270 -1.45 -3.45 -3.72
N LEU A 271 -2.30 -2.56 -4.25
CA LEU A 271 -3.66 -2.89 -4.66
C LEU A 271 -3.69 -3.97 -5.75
N LEU A 272 -2.77 -3.92 -6.73
CA LEU A 272 -2.64 -4.94 -7.77
C LEU A 272 -2.25 -6.30 -7.19
N VAL A 273 -1.32 -6.34 -6.24
CA VAL A 273 -0.95 -7.58 -5.53
C VAL A 273 -2.16 -8.18 -4.83
N PHE A 274 -2.96 -7.37 -4.12
CA PHE A 274 -4.21 -7.84 -3.50
C PHE A 274 -5.24 -8.31 -4.53
N ALA A 275 -5.34 -7.64 -5.67
CA ALA A 275 -6.18 -8.07 -6.78
C ALA A 275 -5.76 -9.44 -7.31
N LEU A 276 -4.46 -9.67 -7.51
CA LEU A 276 -3.91 -10.96 -7.92
C LEU A 276 -4.12 -12.05 -6.89
N ILE A 277 -4.01 -11.74 -5.59
CA ILE A 277 -4.32 -12.69 -4.50
C ILE A 277 -5.80 -13.09 -4.55
N SER A 278 -6.71 -12.13 -4.65
CA SER A 278 -8.15 -12.39 -4.77
C SER A 278 -8.48 -13.23 -6.01
N LEU A 279 -7.84 -12.91 -7.12
CA LEU A 279 -7.94 -13.64 -8.38
C LEU A 279 -7.42 -15.09 -8.26
N PHE A 280 -6.31 -15.30 -7.56
CA PHE A 280 -5.74 -16.63 -7.30
C PHE A 280 -6.68 -17.49 -6.46
N VAL A 281 -7.25 -16.94 -5.38
CA VAL A 281 -8.26 -17.63 -4.56
C VAL A 281 -9.51 -17.93 -5.38
N GLY A 282 -9.94 -16.99 -6.23
CA GLY A 282 -11.03 -17.17 -7.20
C GLY A 282 -10.74 -18.28 -8.20
N ALA A 283 -9.57 -18.27 -8.82
CA ALA A 283 -9.10 -19.31 -9.77
C ALA A 283 -9.15 -20.71 -9.15
N PHE A 284 -8.72 -20.81 -7.90
CA PHE A 284 -8.77 -22.08 -7.16
C PHE A 284 -10.22 -22.56 -6.93
N THR A 285 -11.12 -21.64 -6.56
CA THR A 285 -12.55 -21.92 -6.38
C THR A 285 -13.20 -22.38 -7.70
N ILE A 286 -12.85 -21.71 -8.81
CA ILE A 286 -13.31 -22.04 -10.16
C ILE A 286 -12.82 -23.45 -10.55
N PHE A 287 -11.51 -23.70 -10.38
CA PHE A 287 -10.92 -25.02 -10.65
C PHE A 287 -11.62 -26.15 -9.90
N ASN A 288 -11.91 -25.94 -8.60
CA ASN A 288 -12.63 -26.91 -7.78
C ASN A 288 -14.04 -27.15 -8.31
N THR A 289 -14.78 -26.08 -8.61
CA THR A 289 -16.16 -26.17 -9.10
C THR A 289 -16.23 -26.88 -10.45
N PHE A 290 -15.34 -26.55 -11.41
CA PHE A 290 -15.26 -27.25 -12.69
C PHE A 290 -14.83 -28.70 -12.52
N SER A 291 -13.89 -29.03 -11.60
CA SER A 291 -13.47 -30.40 -11.33
C SER A 291 -14.63 -31.27 -10.84
N ILE A 292 -15.46 -30.74 -9.96
CA ILE A 292 -16.64 -31.45 -9.45
C ILE A 292 -17.74 -31.53 -10.52
N THR A 293 -18.04 -30.41 -11.22
CA THR A 293 -19.08 -30.35 -12.25
C THR A 293 -18.76 -31.32 -13.40
N VAL A 294 -17.53 -31.34 -13.87
CA VAL A 294 -17.08 -32.27 -14.91
C VAL A 294 -17.12 -33.71 -14.42
N GLY A 295 -16.72 -33.96 -13.16
CA GLY A 295 -16.83 -35.29 -12.54
C GLY A 295 -18.27 -35.85 -12.55
N GLN A 296 -19.24 -35.02 -12.20
CA GLN A 296 -20.68 -35.36 -12.21
C GLN A 296 -21.23 -35.62 -13.60
N ARG A 297 -20.66 -34.95 -14.64
CA ARG A 297 -21.08 -35.11 -16.04
C ARG A 297 -20.28 -36.17 -16.81
N THR A 298 -19.43 -36.95 -16.13
CA THR A 298 -18.55 -37.90 -16.79
C THR A 298 -19.37 -38.92 -17.60
N ARG A 299 -20.49 -39.41 -17.06
CA ARG A 299 -21.40 -40.36 -17.71
C ARG A 299 -22.10 -39.71 -18.94
N GLU A 300 -22.61 -38.47 -18.83
CA GLU A 300 -23.18 -37.68 -19.93
C GLU A 300 -22.15 -37.46 -21.04
N LEU A 301 -20.94 -37.08 -20.70
CA LEU A 301 -19.85 -36.80 -21.64
C LEU A 301 -19.32 -38.10 -22.31
N ALA A 302 -19.36 -39.21 -21.59
CA ALA A 302 -19.05 -40.53 -22.12
C ALA A 302 -20.10 -40.99 -23.14
N LEU A 303 -21.40 -40.83 -22.82
CA LEU A 303 -22.50 -41.13 -23.75
C LEU A 303 -22.41 -40.29 -25.05
N LEU A 304 -22.11 -39.03 -24.98
CA LEU A 304 -21.86 -38.17 -26.17
C LEU A 304 -20.73 -38.76 -27.04
N ARG A 305 -19.70 -39.35 -26.42
CA ARG A 305 -18.57 -39.94 -27.14
C ARG A 305 -18.95 -41.27 -27.76
N ILE A 306 -19.84 -42.05 -27.14
CA ILE A 306 -20.38 -43.27 -27.73
C ILE A 306 -21.23 -42.93 -28.96
N VAL A 307 -22.00 -41.86 -28.94
CA VAL A 307 -22.80 -41.34 -30.07
C VAL A 307 -21.96 -40.66 -31.14
N GLY A 308 -20.59 -40.62 -31.01
CA GLY A 308 -19.66 -40.16 -32.04
C GLY A 308 -18.98 -38.80 -31.80
N ALA A 309 -19.15 -38.18 -30.61
CA ALA A 309 -18.44 -36.94 -30.31
C ALA A 309 -16.94 -37.18 -30.12
N SER A 310 -16.09 -36.42 -30.82
CA SER A 310 -14.64 -36.49 -30.70
C SER A 310 -14.13 -35.94 -29.33
N ARG A 311 -12.96 -36.40 -28.90
CA ARG A 311 -12.29 -35.85 -27.67
C ARG A 311 -12.12 -34.35 -27.73
N ARG A 312 -11.77 -33.79 -28.91
CA ARG A 312 -11.60 -32.34 -29.10
C ARG A 312 -12.92 -31.57 -28.97
N GLN A 313 -14.02 -32.15 -29.43
CA GLN A 313 -15.36 -31.54 -29.29
C GLN A 313 -15.81 -31.46 -27.83
N VAL A 314 -15.61 -32.52 -27.03
CA VAL A 314 -15.92 -32.54 -25.60
C VAL A 314 -15.03 -31.54 -24.84
N PHE A 315 -13.72 -31.51 -25.14
CA PHE A 315 -12.80 -30.57 -24.54
C PHE A 315 -13.20 -29.11 -24.82
N ARG A 316 -13.42 -28.78 -26.11
CA ARG A 316 -13.86 -27.43 -26.52
C ARG A 316 -15.20 -27.04 -25.89
N SER A 317 -16.14 -27.95 -25.74
CA SER A 317 -17.43 -27.69 -25.10
C SER A 317 -17.29 -27.21 -23.66
N VAL A 318 -16.42 -27.84 -22.88
CA VAL A 318 -16.13 -27.41 -21.48
C VAL A 318 -15.42 -26.07 -21.44
N LEU A 319 -14.47 -25.81 -22.36
CA LEU A 319 -13.80 -24.51 -22.40
C LEU A 319 -14.71 -23.37 -22.86
N VAL A 320 -15.63 -23.63 -23.79
CA VAL A 320 -16.64 -22.65 -24.21
C VAL A 320 -17.59 -22.33 -23.05
N GLU A 321 -17.99 -23.35 -22.28
CA GLU A 321 -18.79 -23.14 -21.05
C GLU A 321 -18.06 -22.26 -20.06
N ALA A 322 -16.77 -22.50 -19.85
CA ALA A 322 -15.90 -21.68 -18.99
C ALA A 322 -15.74 -20.25 -19.52
N ALA A 323 -15.55 -20.09 -20.85
CA ALA A 323 -15.40 -18.77 -21.47
C ALA A 323 -16.69 -17.94 -21.38
N VAL A 324 -17.87 -18.54 -21.62
CA VAL A 324 -19.16 -17.86 -21.50
C VAL A 324 -19.41 -17.43 -20.04
N LEU A 325 -19.13 -18.32 -19.07
CA LEU A 325 -19.23 -17.97 -17.66
C LEU A 325 -18.25 -16.87 -17.27
N GLY A 326 -17.00 -16.97 -17.74
CA GLY A 326 -15.98 -15.95 -17.54
C GLY A 326 -16.39 -14.59 -18.10
N LEU A 327 -16.94 -14.56 -19.33
CA LEU A 327 -17.37 -13.32 -19.98
C LEU A 327 -18.55 -12.66 -19.25
N THR A 328 -19.59 -13.43 -18.92
CA THR A 328 -20.77 -12.91 -18.21
C THR A 328 -20.42 -12.42 -16.80
N ALA A 329 -19.60 -13.17 -16.08
CA ALA A 329 -19.12 -12.76 -14.75
C ALA A 329 -18.18 -11.56 -14.84
N SER A 330 -17.32 -11.46 -15.86
CA SER A 330 -16.47 -10.27 -16.08
C SER A 330 -17.28 -9.03 -16.40
N ALA A 331 -18.34 -9.13 -17.21
CA ALA A 331 -19.21 -8.00 -17.50
C ALA A 331 -19.92 -7.46 -16.23
N ILE A 332 -20.40 -8.37 -15.35
CA ILE A 332 -20.97 -7.99 -14.06
C ILE A 332 -19.87 -7.39 -13.14
N GLY A 333 -18.69 -8.05 -13.07
CA GLY A 333 -17.55 -7.61 -12.27
C GLY A 333 -17.03 -6.24 -12.70
N LEU A 334 -17.06 -5.92 -13.99
CA LEU A 334 -16.72 -4.62 -14.53
C LEU A 334 -17.63 -3.52 -13.98
N GLY A 335 -18.95 -3.73 -14.02
CA GLY A 335 -19.93 -2.77 -13.46
C GLY A 335 -19.79 -2.59 -11.95
N LEU A 336 -19.62 -3.69 -11.20
CA LEU A 336 -19.38 -3.63 -9.76
C LEU A 336 -17.99 -3.07 -9.41
N GLY A 337 -17.03 -3.18 -10.32
CA GLY A 337 -15.68 -2.64 -10.15
C GLY A 337 -15.65 -1.11 -10.06
N VAL A 338 -16.52 -0.44 -10.79
CA VAL A 338 -16.69 1.02 -10.67
C VAL A 338 -17.18 1.38 -9.26
N LEU A 339 -18.15 0.62 -8.72
CA LEU A 339 -18.60 0.82 -7.32
C LEU A 339 -17.51 0.48 -6.32
N ALA A 340 -16.68 -0.54 -6.59
CA ALA A 340 -15.55 -0.89 -5.77
C ALA A 340 -14.48 0.20 -5.75
N ALA A 341 -14.25 0.91 -6.87
CA ALA A 341 -13.35 2.07 -6.91
C ALA A 341 -13.82 3.19 -5.97
N LEU A 342 -15.13 3.47 -5.92
CA LEU A 342 -15.70 4.41 -4.94
C LEU A 342 -15.50 3.92 -3.50
N GLY A 343 -15.71 2.63 -3.26
CA GLY A 343 -15.45 2.01 -1.96
C GLY A 343 -14.00 2.09 -1.53
N LEU A 344 -13.05 1.84 -2.44
CA LEU A 344 -11.61 1.98 -2.19
C LEU A 344 -11.22 3.44 -1.92
N LYS A 345 -11.78 4.38 -2.68
CA LYS A 345 -11.57 5.82 -2.43
C LYS A 345 -12.07 6.22 -1.03
N ALA A 346 -13.25 5.80 -0.65
CA ALA A 346 -13.80 6.05 0.69
C ALA A 346 -12.97 5.38 1.80
N LEU A 347 -12.50 4.15 1.55
CA LEU A 347 -11.63 3.42 2.46
C LEU A 347 -10.32 4.16 2.69
N LEU A 348 -9.63 4.58 1.62
CA LEU A 348 -8.38 5.35 1.72
C LEU A 348 -8.61 6.66 2.50
N GLY A 349 -9.73 7.35 2.25
CA GLY A 349 -10.11 8.54 3.01
C GLY A 349 -10.31 8.26 4.50
N ALA A 350 -10.94 7.14 4.87
CA ALA A 350 -11.11 6.72 6.27
C ALA A 350 -9.77 6.42 6.97
N PHE A 351 -8.74 6.02 6.22
CA PHE A 351 -7.37 5.84 6.70
C PHE A 351 -6.50 7.10 6.62
N GLY A 352 -7.11 8.27 6.31
CA GLY A 352 -6.43 9.57 6.32
C GLY A 352 -5.71 9.92 5.01
N VAL A 353 -5.85 9.13 3.96
CA VAL A 353 -5.34 9.46 2.61
C VAL A 353 -6.35 10.34 1.91
N THR A 354 -6.11 11.64 1.88
CA THR A 354 -6.97 12.60 1.19
C THR A 354 -6.69 12.57 -0.31
N LEU A 355 -7.68 12.15 -1.09
CA LEU A 355 -7.62 12.12 -2.56
C LEU A 355 -8.39 13.30 -3.13
N PRO A 356 -7.92 13.90 -4.25
CA PRO A 356 -8.64 15.00 -4.91
C PRO A 356 -10.08 14.61 -5.25
N PRO A 357 -11.03 15.56 -5.21
CA PRO A 357 -12.38 15.34 -5.70
C PRO A 357 -12.33 15.19 -7.23
N ALA A 358 -12.40 13.96 -7.71
CA ALA A 358 -12.37 13.64 -9.13
C ALA A 358 -13.54 12.76 -9.52
N SER A 359 -14.06 12.97 -10.72
CA SER A 359 -14.99 12.04 -11.37
C SER A 359 -14.23 10.77 -11.76
N LEU A 360 -14.85 9.60 -11.58
CA LEU A 360 -14.22 8.34 -11.95
C LEU A 360 -13.91 8.31 -13.45
N VAL A 361 -12.68 7.97 -13.78
CA VAL A 361 -12.21 7.78 -15.14
C VAL A 361 -12.26 6.29 -15.47
N PHE A 362 -12.98 5.95 -16.51
CA PHE A 362 -13.09 4.59 -17.02
C PHE A 362 -12.42 4.50 -18.39
N GLU A 363 -11.29 3.84 -18.47
CA GLU A 363 -10.55 3.65 -19.72
C GLU A 363 -10.93 2.36 -20.44
N ALA A 364 -10.89 2.38 -21.76
CA ALA A 364 -11.15 1.19 -22.57
C ALA A 364 -10.18 0.05 -22.25
N ARG A 365 -8.91 0.36 -21.92
CA ARG A 365 -7.91 -0.64 -21.51
C ARG A 365 -8.37 -1.40 -20.26
N THR A 366 -8.99 -0.74 -19.30
CA THR A 366 -9.50 -1.35 -18.07
C THR A 366 -10.57 -2.38 -18.37
N ALA A 367 -11.50 -2.10 -19.30
CA ALA A 367 -12.49 -3.07 -19.77
C ALA A 367 -11.82 -4.29 -20.43
N VAL A 368 -10.86 -4.06 -21.32
CA VAL A 368 -10.14 -5.14 -22.04
C VAL A 368 -9.37 -6.01 -21.04
N VAL A 369 -8.61 -5.40 -20.12
CA VAL A 369 -7.82 -6.14 -19.12
C VAL A 369 -8.75 -6.93 -18.19
N ALA A 370 -9.82 -6.33 -17.69
CA ALA A 370 -10.78 -6.99 -16.78
C ALA A 370 -11.43 -8.22 -17.44
N ILE A 371 -11.88 -8.09 -18.69
CA ILE A 371 -12.47 -9.20 -19.46
C ILE A 371 -11.40 -10.26 -19.76
N ALA A 372 -10.22 -9.86 -20.22
CA ALA A 372 -9.13 -10.78 -20.53
C ALA A 372 -8.69 -11.58 -19.30
N VAL A 373 -8.57 -10.92 -18.15
CA VAL A 373 -8.22 -11.56 -16.88
C VAL A 373 -9.32 -12.52 -16.43
N GLY A 374 -10.59 -12.09 -16.40
CA GLY A 374 -11.69 -12.90 -15.93
C GLY A 374 -11.96 -14.11 -16.83
N VAL A 375 -11.96 -13.92 -18.15
CA VAL A 375 -12.10 -15.03 -19.12
C VAL A 375 -10.86 -15.93 -19.07
N GLY A 376 -9.66 -15.34 -19.10
CA GLY A 376 -8.39 -16.06 -19.10
C GLY A 376 -8.24 -16.96 -17.88
N VAL A 377 -8.48 -16.42 -16.66
CA VAL A 377 -8.41 -17.20 -15.43
C VAL A 377 -9.45 -18.32 -15.39
N THR A 378 -10.67 -18.05 -15.86
CA THR A 378 -11.74 -19.05 -15.89
C THR A 378 -11.42 -20.20 -16.84
N VAL A 379 -10.93 -19.88 -18.05
CA VAL A 379 -10.54 -20.87 -19.05
C VAL A 379 -9.32 -21.68 -18.58
N ILE A 380 -8.28 -21.01 -18.04
CA ILE A 380 -7.08 -21.68 -17.52
C ILE A 380 -7.46 -22.65 -16.39
N SER A 381 -8.30 -22.22 -15.45
CA SER A 381 -8.81 -23.06 -14.35
C SER A 381 -9.61 -24.26 -14.83
N ALA A 382 -10.31 -24.15 -15.97
CA ALA A 382 -11.11 -25.22 -16.54
C ALA A 382 -10.28 -26.24 -17.36
N ILE A 383 -9.06 -25.92 -17.80
CA ILE A 383 -8.22 -26.80 -18.64
C ILE A 383 -7.95 -28.14 -17.97
N GLY A 384 -7.58 -28.14 -16.69
CA GLY A 384 -7.27 -29.36 -15.93
C GLY A 384 -8.47 -30.31 -15.84
N PRO A 385 -9.65 -29.85 -15.35
CA PRO A 385 -10.89 -30.61 -15.35
C PRO A 385 -11.30 -31.11 -16.74
N ALA A 386 -11.25 -30.23 -17.75
CA ALA A 386 -11.61 -30.60 -19.13
C ALA A 386 -10.71 -31.69 -19.72
N ARG A 387 -9.39 -31.65 -19.45
CA ARG A 387 -8.45 -32.72 -19.86
C ARG A 387 -8.76 -34.04 -19.16
N ARG A 388 -9.19 -34.05 -17.90
CA ARG A 388 -9.57 -35.26 -17.17
C ARG A 388 -10.85 -35.89 -17.78
N ALA A 389 -11.87 -35.07 -18.10
CA ALA A 389 -13.10 -35.50 -18.73
C ALA A 389 -12.87 -36.31 -20.02
N VAL A 390 -11.91 -35.86 -20.81
CA VAL A 390 -11.60 -36.48 -22.12
C VAL A 390 -10.73 -37.75 -22.02
N ARG A 391 -9.97 -37.91 -20.94
CA ARG A 391 -9.08 -39.06 -20.74
C ARG A 391 -9.81 -40.34 -20.31
N ILE A 392 -10.99 -40.21 -19.69
CA ILE A 392 -11.77 -41.37 -19.22
C ILE A 392 -12.33 -42.11 -20.44
N ALA A 393 -12.12 -43.43 -20.48
CA ALA A 393 -12.67 -44.27 -21.55
C ALA A 393 -14.20 -44.34 -21.42
N PRO A 394 -14.98 -44.27 -22.53
CA PRO A 394 -16.44 -44.27 -22.48
C PRO A 394 -17.04 -45.51 -21.76
N VAL A 395 -16.44 -46.68 -21.98
CA VAL A 395 -16.87 -47.93 -21.33
C VAL A 395 -16.58 -47.92 -19.82
N ALA A 396 -15.45 -47.40 -19.41
CA ALA A 396 -15.09 -47.29 -17.98
C ALA A 396 -16.01 -46.33 -17.23
N ALA A 397 -16.59 -45.32 -17.90
CA ALA A 397 -17.54 -44.37 -17.30
C ALA A 397 -18.94 -44.93 -17.09
N LEU A 398 -19.28 -46.09 -17.71
CA LEU A 398 -20.57 -46.76 -17.56
C LEU A 398 -20.54 -47.87 -16.49
N VAL A 399 -19.34 -48.33 -16.12
CA VAL A 399 -19.15 -49.31 -15.06
C VAL A 399 -18.80 -48.60 -13.77
N ASP A 400 -19.59 -48.77 -12.71
CA ASP A 400 -19.36 -48.20 -11.36
C ASP A 400 -18.15 -48.90 -10.68
N ARG A 401 -16.97 -48.81 -11.29
CA ARG A 401 -15.72 -49.14 -10.60
C ARG A 401 -15.29 -47.89 -9.84
N ARG A 402 -15.56 -47.87 -8.55
CA ARG A 402 -14.74 -47.12 -7.61
C ARG A 402 -13.33 -47.74 -7.68
N GLU A 403 -12.49 -47.24 -8.61
CA GLU A 403 -11.08 -47.53 -8.56
C GLU A 403 -10.56 -46.92 -7.23
N ASP A 404 -10.20 -47.82 -6.32
CA ASP A 404 -9.25 -47.52 -5.27
C ASP A 404 -7.99 -46.94 -5.95
N GLU A 405 -7.90 -45.58 -6.03
CA GLU A 405 -6.64 -44.92 -6.37
C GLU A 405 -5.69 -45.20 -5.19
N GLY A 406 -5.05 -46.39 -5.23
CA GLY A 406 -4.19 -46.87 -4.19
C GLY A 406 -2.94 -46.07 -3.95
N GLU A 407 -2.10 -46.57 -3.06
CA GLU A 407 -0.84 -45.97 -2.53
C GLU A 407 0.08 -45.31 -3.59
N VAL A 408 0.05 -45.76 -4.83
CA VAL A 408 0.84 -45.19 -5.96
C VAL A 408 0.47 -43.74 -6.26
N SER A 409 -0.84 -43.40 -6.22
CA SER A 409 -1.30 -42.02 -6.42
C SER A 409 -0.88 -41.12 -5.25
N MET A 410 -0.87 -41.64 -4.03
CA MET A 410 -0.47 -40.89 -2.82
C MET A 410 1.03 -40.58 -2.82
N ARG A 411 1.90 -41.57 -3.11
CA ARG A 411 3.35 -41.41 -3.21
C ARG A 411 3.73 -40.38 -4.29
N ARG A 412 3.05 -40.43 -5.45
CA ARG A 412 3.26 -39.46 -6.52
C ARG A 412 2.88 -38.02 -6.09
N ARG A 413 1.79 -37.88 -5.35
CA ARG A 413 1.37 -36.54 -4.81
C ARG A 413 2.33 -36.00 -3.79
N ILE A 414 2.81 -36.83 -2.86
CA ILE A 414 3.82 -36.44 -1.90
C ILE A 414 5.08 -35.97 -2.65
N ARG A 415 5.57 -36.77 -3.61
CA ARG A 415 6.77 -36.40 -4.38
C ARG A 415 6.59 -35.12 -5.17
N THR A 416 5.51 -34.99 -5.95
CA THR A 416 5.28 -33.76 -6.77
C THR A 416 4.99 -32.53 -5.91
N GLY A 417 4.19 -32.67 -4.85
CA GLY A 417 3.86 -31.57 -3.94
C GLY A 417 5.09 -31.07 -3.16
N SER A 418 5.94 -32.01 -2.70
CA SER A 418 7.19 -31.65 -2.02
C SER A 418 8.19 -30.99 -2.97
N ILE A 419 8.35 -31.48 -4.20
CA ILE A 419 9.24 -30.86 -5.19
C ILE A 419 8.78 -29.43 -5.51
N VAL A 420 7.48 -29.25 -5.82
CA VAL A 420 6.94 -27.92 -6.15
C VAL A 420 7.00 -26.99 -4.94
N GLY A 421 6.68 -27.48 -3.73
CA GLY A 421 6.74 -26.70 -2.50
C GLY A 421 8.16 -26.26 -2.16
N LEU A 422 9.14 -27.18 -2.23
CA LEU A 422 10.56 -26.87 -1.97
C LEU A 422 11.14 -25.93 -3.03
N ALA A 423 10.81 -26.14 -4.31
CA ALA A 423 11.19 -25.22 -5.38
C ALA A 423 10.58 -23.84 -5.17
N GLY A 424 9.32 -23.77 -4.71
CA GLY A 424 8.67 -22.52 -4.32
C GLY A 424 9.38 -21.81 -3.17
N ILE A 425 9.77 -22.53 -2.13
CA ILE A 425 10.54 -21.98 -1.00
C ILE A 425 11.91 -21.48 -1.47
N ALA A 426 12.62 -22.28 -2.30
CA ALA A 426 13.91 -21.89 -2.85
C ALA A 426 13.82 -20.62 -3.72
N ALA A 427 12.82 -20.53 -4.60
CA ALA A 427 12.56 -19.35 -5.42
C ALA A 427 12.19 -18.13 -4.57
N LEU A 428 11.41 -18.32 -3.51
CA LEU A 428 11.04 -17.26 -2.58
C LEU A 428 12.28 -16.73 -1.85
N VAL A 429 13.13 -17.62 -1.31
CA VAL A 429 14.38 -17.22 -0.65
C VAL A 429 15.32 -16.52 -1.62
N ALA A 430 15.53 -17.08 -2.83
CA ALA A 430 16.33 -16.44 -3.86
C ALA A 430 15.79 -15.06 -4.27
N GLY A 431 14.47 -14.92 -4.41
CA GLY A 431 13.82 -13.65 -4.74
C GLY A 431 13.98 -12.61 -3.64
N LEU A 432 13.89 -13.01 -2.36
CA LEU A 432 14.09 -12.14 -1.21
C LEU A 432 15.55 -11.68 -1.07
N THR A 433 16.53 -12.53 -1.38
CA THR A 433 17.96 -12.18 -1.33
C THR A 433 18.40 -11.34 -2.51
N SER A 434 17.80 -11.50 -3.69
CA SER A 434 18.12 -10.75 -4.92
C SER A 434 17.22 -9.54 -5.16
N SER A 435 16.28 -9.24 -4.25
CA SER A 435 15.27 -8.18 -4.40
C SER A 435 14.40 -8.31 -5.66
N ALA A 436 14.32 -9.52 -6.25
CA ALA A 436 13.57 -9.80 -7.47
C ALA A 436 12.11 -10.13 -7.17
N ILE A 437 11.22 -9.13 -7.23
CA ILE A 437 9.78 -9.25 -6.92
C ILE A 437 9.10 -10.38 -7.70
N ALA A 438 9.47 -10.58 -8.96
CA ALA A 438 8.92 -11.66 -9.79
C ALA A 438 9.24 -13.05 -9.23
N LEU A 439 10.46 -13.27 -8.70
CA LEU A 439 10.84 -14.52 -8.04
C LEU A 439 10.11 -14.72 -6.72
N VAL A 440 9.91 -13.67 -5.94
CA VAL A 440 9.12 -13.73 -4.70
C VAL A 440 7.68 -14.15 -5.01
N GLY A 441 7.04 -13.51 -5.99
CA GLY A 441 5.67 -13.83 -6.40
C GLY A 441 5.51 -15.25 -6.93
N THR A 442 6.40 -15.68 -7.84
CA THR A 442 6.36 -17.03 -8.40
C THR A 442 6.68 -18.09 -7.36
N GLY A 443 7.62 -17.81 -6.44
CA GLY A 443 7.96 -18.68 -5.30
C GLY A 443 6.78 -18.88 -4.36
N ALA A 444 6.07 -17.81 -4.00
CA ALA A 444 4.89 -17.85 -3.15
C ALA A 444 3.76 -18.68 -3.80
N VAL A 445 3.46 -18.44 -5.08
CA VAL A 445 2.46 -19.23 -5.83
C VAL A 445 2.84 -20.72 -5.89
N ALA A 446 4.09 -21.04 -6.20
CA ALA A 446 4.57 -22.42 -6.24
C ALA A 446 4.47 -23.10 -4.87
N MET A 447 4.79 -22.38 -3.79
CA MET A 447 4.66 -22.90 -2.43
C MET A 447 3.19 -23.20 -2.09
N PHE A 448 2.23 -22.33 -2.44
CA PHE A 448 0.80 -22.60 -2.24
C PHE A 448 0.29 -23.76 -3.09
N ILE A 449 0.76 -23.92 -4.33
CA ILE A 449 0.42 -25.08 -5.17
C ILE A 449 0.99 -26.36 -4.55
N GLY A 450 2.24 -26.34 -4.07
CA GLY A 450 2.86 -27.44 -3.36
C GLY A 450 2.09 -27.83 -2.10
N ALA A 451 1.76 -26.87 -1.26
CA ALA A 451 0.94 -27.08 -0.07
C ALA A 451 -0.45 -27.63 -0.42
N GLY A 452 -1.13 -27.07 -1.42
CA GLY A 452 -2.44 -27.54 -1.90
C GLY A 452 -2.42 -28.98 -2.41
N THR A 453 -1.31 -29.44 -3.04
CA THR A 453 -1.13 -30.83 -3.48
C THR A 453 -0.85 -31.78 -2.33
N LEU A 454 -0.21 -31.30 -1.23
CA LEU A 454 0.08 -32.07 -0.01
C LEU A 454 -1.11 -32.11 0.97
N THR A 455 -1.98 -31.11 0.95
CA THR A 455 -3.11 -30.96 1.87
C THR A 455 -4.00 -32.21 1.96
N PRO A 456 -4.32 -32.97 0.88
CA PRO A 456 -5.11 -34.24 0.98
C PRO A 456 -4.44 -35.32 1.81
N VAL A 457 -3.10 -35.36 1.87
CA VAL A 457 -2.33 -36.32 2.66
C VAL A 457 -2.57 -36.12 4.15
N VAL A 458 -2.62 -34.87 4.56
CA VAL A 458 -2.75 -34.45 5.96
C VAL A 458 -4.22 -34.28 6.38
N ALA A 459 -5.15 -34.21 5.43
CA ALA A 459 -6.57 -33.96 5.69
C ALA A 459 -7.20 -35.02 6.60
N ARG A 460 -6.92 -36.30 6.38
CA ARG A 460 -7.52 -37.42 7.17
C ARG A 460 -7.08 -37.35 8.64
N PRO A 461 -5.80 -37.37 9.00
CA PRO A 461 -5.37 -37.33 10.41
C PRO A 461 -5.79 -36.01 11.10
N MET A 462 -5.65 -34.87 10.43
CA MET A 462 -6.03 -33.57 11.03
C MET A 462 -7.53 -33.43 11.26
N SER A 463 -8.38 -33.83 10.29
CA SER A 463 -9.84 -33.84 10.50
C SER A 463 -10.24 -34.78 11.63
N GLY A 464 -9.52 -35.89 11.79
CA GLY A 464 -9.68 -36.81 12.92
C GLY A 464 -9.40 -36.15 14.28
N VAL A 465 -8.35 -35.36 14.39
CA VAL A 465 -7.97 -34.65 15.62
C VAL A 465 -8.88 -33.45 15.86
N LEU A 466 -9.03 -32.56 14.87
CA LEU A 466 -9.82 -31.33 15.00
C LEU A 466 -11.32 -31.60 15.19
N GLY A 467 -11.82 -32.74 14.73
CA GLY A 467 -13.22 -33.17 14.93
C GLY A 467 -13.53 -33.79 16.28
N ARG A 468 -12.52 -34.17 17.11
CA ARG A 468 -12.74 -34.78 18.43
C ARG A 468 -13.55 -33.93 19.38
N PRO A 469 -13.25 -32.62 19.53
CA PRO A 469 -14.06 -31.77 20.42
C PRO A 469 -15.52 -31.66 19.98
N LEU A 470 -15.76 -31.51 18.67
CA LEU A 470 -17.13 -31.41 18.11
C LEU A 470 -17.90 -32.74 18.25
N ALA A 471 -17.23 -33.88 18.11
CA ALA A 471 -17.81 -35.18 18.34
C ALA A 471 -18.22 -35.39 19.81
N LYS A 472 -17.45 -34.86 20.77
CA LYS A 472 -17.79 -34.88 22.21
C LYS A 472 -18.94 -33.94 22.54
N LEU A 473 -18.95 -32.73 21.99
CA LEU A 473 -19.96 -31.70 22.30
C LEU A 473 -21.33 -31.96 21.66
N LEU A 474 -21.34 -32.44 20.39
CA LEU A 474 -22.56 -32.61 19.59
C LEU A 474 -23.03 -34.09 19.52
N GLY A 475 -22.30 -35.04 20.10
CA GLY A 475 -22.64 -36.43 20.09
C GLY A 475 -22.64 -37.06 18.67
N THR A 476 -23.71 -37.80 18.35
CA THR A 476 -23.83 -38.53 17.05
C THR A 476 -23.71 -37.60 15.82
N PRO A 477 -24.35 -36.42 15.75
CA PRO A 477 -24.16 -35.50 14.63
C PRO A 477 -22.72 -35.05 14.45
N GLY A 478 -21.99 -34.75 15.54
CA GLY A 478 -20.58 -34.37 15.50
C GLY A 478 -19.67 -35.51 15.06
N ARG A 479 -19.95 -36.74 15.50
CA ARG A 479 -19.20 -37.94 15.04
C ARG A 479 -19.38 -38.17 13.56
N LEU A 480 -20.61 -38.13 13.05
CA LEU A 480 -20.90 -38.27 11.62
C LEU A 480 -20.23 -37.14 10.79
N GLY A 481 -20.24 -35.88 11.24
CA GLY A 481 -19.54 -34.78 10.57
C GLY A 481 -18.04 -34.99 10.49
N ARG A 482 -17.41 -35.50 11.55
CA ARG A 482 -15.99 -35.87 11.60
C ARG A 482 -15.69 -37.05 10.63
N GLU A 483 -16.47 -38.11 10.65
CA GLU A 483 -16.29 -39.25 9.77
C GLU A 483 -16.44 -38.89 8.30
N ASN A 484 -17.41 -38.02 7.99
CA ASN A 484 -17.61 -37.51 6.62
C ASN A 484 -16.38 -36.74 6.11
N SER A 485 -15.80 -35.88 6.96
CA SER A 485 -14.57 -35.13 6.61
C SER A 485 -13.37 -36.08 6.39
N MET A 486 -13.31 -37.23 7.13
CA MET A 486 -12.22 -38.21 6.98
C MET A 486 -12.40 -39.15 5.78
N ARG A 487 -13.64 -39.45 5.40
CA ARG A 487 -13.96 -40.37 4.26
C ARG A 487 -13.60 -39.76 2.90
N SER A 488 -13.62 -38.40 2.78
CA SER A 488 -13.36 -37.70 1.53
C SER A 488 -12.21 -36.73 1.67
N PRO A 489 -10.94 -37.14 1.91
CA PRO A 489 -9.82 -36.24 2.23
C PRO A 489 -9.49 -35.26 1.09
N ARG A 490 -9.70 -35.67 -0.17
CA ARG A 490 -9.51 -34.79 -1.34
C ARG A 490 -10.49 -33.62 -1.34
N ARG A 491 -11.77 -33.87 -1.08
CA ARG A 491 -12.81 -32.85 -1.04
C ARG A 491 -12.59 -31.91 0.14
N THR A 492 -12.30 -32.47 1.33
CA THR A 492 -11.97 -31.70 2.53
C THR A 492 -10.79 -30.76 2.26
N ALA A 493 -9.72 -31.25 1.66
CA ALA A 493 -8.53 -30.49 1.32
C ALA A 493 -8.82 -29.38 0.29
N GLN A 494 -9.57 -29.69 -0.76
CA GLN A 494 -9.93 -28.72 -1.81
C GLN A 494 -10.81 -27.61 -1.26
N THR A 495 -11.75 -27.92 -0.38
CA THR A 495 -12.62 -26.90 0.25
C THR A 495 -11.82 -26.02 1.21
N ALA A 496 -10.91 -26.61 1.98
CA ALA A 496 -10.09 -25.91 2.96
C ALA A 496 -9.02 -25.02 2.30
N ALA A 497 -8.55 -25.37 1.10
CA ALA A 497 -7.41 -24.71 0.48
C ALA A 497 -7.65 -23.23 0.16
N ALA A 498 -8.86 -22.82 -0.21
CA ALA A 498 -9.19 -21.40 -0.41
C ALA A 498 -9.04 -20.58 0.89
N LEU A 499 -9.55 -21.13 2.01
CA LEU A 499 -9.41 -20.50 3.32
C LEU A 499 -7.96 -20.55 3.82
N MET A 500 -7.24 -21.63 3.52
CA MET A 500 -5.80 -21.78 3.82
C MET A 500 -4.99 -20.63 3.20
N VAL A 501 -5.21 -20.31 1.93
CA VAL A 501 -4.50 -19.21 1.24
C VAL A 501 -4.83 -17.87 1.90
N GLY A 502 -6.10 -17.57 2.12
CA GLY A 502 -6.52 -16.30 2.75
C GLY A 502 -5.92 -16.13 4.15
N LEU A 503 -6.02 -17.17 4.99
CA LEU A 503 -5.47 -17.09 6.34
C LEU A 503 -3.93 -17.11 6.38
N ALA A 504 -3.30 -17.79 5.43
CA ALA A 504 -1.83 -17.74 5.34
C ALA A 504 -1.33 -16.33 5.08
N LEU A 505 -1.97 -15.60 4.18
CA LEU A 505 -1.62 -14.20 3.92
C LEU A 505 -1.90 -13.29 5.12
N VAL A 506 -3.08 -13.41 5.74
CA VAL A 506 -3.40 -12.63 6.95
C VAL A 506 -2.39 -12.92 8.07
N SER A 507 -2.01 -14.18 8.25
CA SER A 507 -1.03 -14.58 9.26
C SER A 507 0.37 -14.08 8.94
N ALA A 508 0.78 -14.09 7.66
CA ALA A 508 2.06 -13.55 7.22
C ALA A 508 2.16 -12.05 7.50
N PHE A 509 1.13 -11.29 7.16
CA PHE A 509 1.08 -9.86 7.47
C PHE A 509 0.97 -9.58 8.97
N ALA A 510 0.30 -10.43 9.75
CA ALA A 510 0.26 -10.30 11.20
C ALA A 510 1.64 -10.50 11.84
N VAL A 511 2.42 -11.49 11.37
CA VAL A 511 3.79 -11.72 11.83
C VAL A 511 4.70 -10.57 11.40
N LEU A 512 4.59 -10.10 10.16
CA LEU A 512 5.36 -8.97 9.65
C LEU A 512 5.06 -7.70 10.46
N GLY A 513 3.78 -7.39 10.69
CA GLY A 513 3.37 -6.22 11.46
C GLY A 513 3.79 -6.29 12.94
N ALA A 514 3.68 -7.45 13.57
CA ALA A 514 4.16 -7.65 14.94
C ALA A 514 5.68 -7.51 15.02
N SER A 515 6.42 -8.01 14.02
CA SER A 515 7.87 -7.87 13.92
C SER A 515 8.28 -6.40 13.71
N LEU A 516 7.58 -5.68 12.84
CA LEU A 516 7.80 -4.25 12.62
C LEU A 516 7.53 -3.43 13.90
N SER A 517 6.39 -3.69 14.57
CA SER A 517 6.04 -3.02 15.84
C SER A 517 7.07 -3.30 16.94
N LYS A 518 7.53 -4.56 17.06
CA LYS A 518 8.55 -4.92 18.05
C LYS A 518 9.90 -4.29 17.72
N SER A 519 10.28 -4.26 16.45
CA SER A 519 11.50 -3.59 15.98
C SER A 519 11.45 -2.10 16.27
N ALA A 520 10.36 -1.41 15.89
CA ALA A 520 10.19 0.01 16.13
C ALA A 520 10.30 0.35 17.64
N LYS A 521 9.72 -0.49 18.50
CA LYS A 521 9.87 -0.33 19.95
C LYS A 521 11.33 -0.48 20.40
N SER A 522 12.00 -1.56 20.00
CA SER A 522 13.40 -1.82 20.33
C SER A 522 14.31 -0.69 19.83
N GLU A 523 14.04 -0.14 18.65
CA GLU A 523 14.79 0.97 18.07
C GLU A 523 14.64 2.25 18.88
N VAL A 524 13.42 2.60 19.31
CA VAL A 524 13.16 3.76 20.18
C VAL A 524 13.87 3.60 21.51
N ASP A 525 13.76 2.41 22.13
CA ASP A 525 14.38 2.12 23.44
C ASP A 525 15.91 2.20 23.39
N ASN A 526 16.52 1.76 22.29
CA ASN A 526 17.97 1.73 22.13
C ASN A 526 18.55 3.08 21.69
N ALA A 527 17.84 3.85 20.86
CA ALA A 527 18.36 5.08 20.26
C ALA A 527 18.04 6.33 21.08
N ILE A 528 16.87 6.41 21.69
CA ILE A 528 16.39 7.67 22.31
C ILE A 528 16.63 7.65 23.81
N ARG A 529 17.48 8.57 24.28
CA ARG A 529 17.73 8.86 25.70
C ARG A 529 16.96 10.08 26.18
N ALA A 530 16.46 10.89 25.27
CA ALA A 530 15.70 12.08 25.58
C ALA A 530 14.46 11.78 26.42
N ALA A 531 14.15 12.64 27.39
CA ALA A 531 12.94 12.54 28.21
C ALA A 531 11.69 12.92 27.43
N TYR A 532 11.82 13.90 26.56
CA TYR A 532 10.73 14.37 25.69
C TYR A 532 11.20 14.46 24.23
N ILE A 533 10.26 14.19 23.32
CA ILE A 533 10.44 14.22 21.88
C ILE A 533 9.40 15.20 21.34
N VAL A 534 9.86 16.26 20.70
CA VAL A 534 9.01 17.23 20.03
C VAL A 534 9.00 16.88 18.55
N THR A 535 7.83 16.58 18.03
CA THR A 535 7.61 16.18 16.63
C THR A 535 6.52 17.03 15.99
N GLY A 536 6.62 17.21 14.70
CA GLY A 536 5.64 17.89 13.87
C GLY A 536 5.40 17.13 12.56
N PRO A 537 4.91 17.79 11.52
CA PRO A 537 4.78 17.23 10.19
C PRO A 537 6.11 16.71 9.63
N ASN A 538 6.07 15.69 8.78
CA ASN A 538 7.27 15.12 8.13
C ASN A 538 8.05 16.17 7.31
N SER A 539 7.37 17.23 6.89
CA SER A 539 7.96 18.36 6.18
C SER A 539 8.76 19.31 7.08
N GLY A 540 8.80 19.05 8.38
CA GLY A 540 9.45 19.90 9.37
C GLY A 540 8.51 20.96 9.98
N PHE A 541 9.04 21.69 10.95
CA PHE A 541 8.33 22.75 11.66
C PHE A 541 9.24 23.95 11.95
N SER A 542 8.71 24.99 12.58
CA SER A 542 9.43 26.25 12.79
C SER A 542 10.76 26.09 13.53
N LYS A 543 11.79 26.74 12.99
CA LYS A 543 13.14 26.81 13.60
C LYS A 543 13.15 27.47 15.00
N THR A 544 12.13 28.25 15.31
CA THR A 544 12.02 28.98 16.59
C THR A 544 11.66 28.05 17.75
N VAL A 545 11.15 26.83 17.48
CA VAL A 545 10.72 25.87 18.50
C VAL A 545 11.88 25.41 19.38
N ALA A 546 13.00 24.96 18.79
CA ALA A 546 14.14 24.42 19.54
C ALA A 546 14.80 25.47 20.46
N PRO A 547 15.12 26.70 20.00
CA PRO A 547 15.66 27.75 20.87
C PRO A 547 14.71 28.15 22.01
N ALA A 548 13.40 28.15 21.74
CA ALA A 548 12.44 28.51 22.77
C ALA A 548 12.29 27.40 23.83
N VAL A 549 12.22 26.13 23.42
CA VAL A 549 12.19 24.99 24.32
C VAL A 549 13.44 24.96 25.20
N SER A 550 14.62 25.31 24.68
CA SER A 550 15.87 25.34 25.45
C SER A 550 15.90 26.33 26.60
N ARG A 551 15.05 27.37 26.54
CA ARG A 551 14.94 28.41 27.60
C ARG A 551 13.98 28.03 28.73
N ILE A 552 13.22 26.95 28.59
CA ILE A 552 12.23 26.50 29.58
C ILE A 552 12.98 26.01 30.82
N PRO A 553 12.63 26.49 32.04
CA PRO A 553 13.24 26.02 33.29
C PRO A 553 13.11 24.51 33.46
N GLY A 554 14.21 23.84 33.83
CA GLY A 554 14.28 22.40 33.98
C GLY A 554 14.66 21.64 32.71
N VAL A 555 14.68 22.26 31.57
CA VAL A 555 15.25 21.70 30.34
C VAL A 555 16.79 21.65 30.49
N GLY A 556 17.36 20.51 30.16
CA GLY A 556 18.80 20.28 30.12
C GLY A 556 19.39 20.60 28.75
N VAL A 557 19.52 19.56 27.92
CA VAL A 557 20.04 19.68 26.55
C VAL A 557 18.90 19.52 25.55
N VAL A 558 18.97 20.31 24.47
CA VAL A 558 18.07 20.23 23.33
C VAL A 558 18.90 19.87 22.09
N SER A 559 18.57 18.74 21.46
CA SER A 559 19.19 18.31 20.21
C SER A 559 18.17 18.37 19.07
N THR A 560 18.54 19.02 17.97
CA THR A 560 17.67 19.18 16.80
C THR A 560 18.18 18.29 15.69
N ALA A 561 17.27 17.63 14.98
CA ALA A 561 17.57 16.87 13.79
C ALA A 561 16.94 17.51 12.56
N TYR A 562 17.71 17.50 11.47
CA TYR A 562 17.34 17.95 10.12
C TYR A 562 17.47 16.78 9.16
N LYS A 563 16.81 16.85 8.00
CA LYS A 563 16.88 15.81 6.97
C LYS A 563 16.87 16.48 5.58
N GLY A 564 17.75 16.00 4.70
CA GLY A 564 17.81 16.46 3.32
C GLY A 564 18.43 15.41 2.40
N PRO A 565 18.20 15.51 1.09
CA PRO A 565 18.76 14.58 0.10
C PRO A 565 20.20 14.93 -0.26
N PHE A 566 20.99 13.90 -0.56
CA PHE A 566 22.31 14.04 -1.16
C PHE A 566 22.59 12.87 -2.10
N GLU A 567 23.52 13.03 -3.03
CA GLU A 567 23.94 11.97 -3.92
C GLU A 567 25.27 11.39 -3.49
N LEU A 568 25.38 10.08 -3.51
CA LEU A 568 26.61 9.33 -3.30
C LEU A 568 26.73 8.26 -4.36
N ARG A 569 27.81 8.29 -5.14
CA ARG A 569 28.08 7.34 -6.25
C ARG A 569 26.95 7.23 -7.29
N GLY A 570 26.29 8.34 -7.61
CA GLY A 570 25.20 8.40 -8.60
C GLY A 570 23.83 7.96 -8.09
N GLU A 571 23.71 7.62 -6.81
CA GLU A 571 22.42 7.29 -6.19
C GLU A 571 22.07 8.30 -5.09
N GLN A 572 20.78 8.60 -4.97
CA GLN A 572 20.27 9.55 -4.00
C GLN A 572 19.98 8.88 -2.66
N TYR A 573 20.47 9.52 -1.60
CA TYR A 573 20.27 9.09 -0.21
C TYR A 573 19.76 10.24 0.66
N SER A 574 19.37 9.92 1.88
CA SER A 574 18.92 10.88 2.89
C SER A 574 20.00 11.12 3.93
N LEU A 575 20.42 12.37 4.10
CA LEU A 575 21.37 12.80 5.11
C LEU A 575 20.62 13.36 6.32
N VAL A 576 21.05 12.98 7.52
CA VAL A 576 20.52 13.53 8.77
C VAL A 576 21.56 14.44 9.40
N GLY A 577 21.21 15.70 9.63
CA GLY A 577 22.00 16.67 10.36
C GLY A 577 21.56 16.76 11.81
N VAL A 578 22.48 16.56 12.79
CA VAL A 578 22.14 16.60 14.21
C VAL A 578 22.97 17.62 14.97
N THR A 579 22.36 18.30 15.95
CA THR A 579 23.08 19.14 16.88
C THR A 579 24.03 18.29 17.71
N THR A 580 25.32 18.65 17.74
CA THR A 580 26.37 17.83 18.37
C THR A 580 26.54 18.09 19.86
N ALA A 581 26.24 19.33 20.31
CA ALA A 581 26.34 19.70 21.73
C ALA A 581 25.35 18.88 22.59
N GLY A 582 25.89 18.09 23.53
CA GLY A 582 25.09 17.26 24.42
C GLY A 582 24.32 16.09 23.75
N LEU A 583 24.65 15.76 22.51
CA LEU A 583 24.02 14.69 21.74
C LEU A 583 23.94 13.34 22.50
N PRO A 584 24.99 12.87 23.22
CA PRO A 584 24.92 11.62 23.99
C PRO A 584 23.88 11.61 25.10
N GLN A 585 23.37 12.75 25.53
CA GLN A 585 22.31 12.87 26.54
C GLN A 585 20.90 12.66 25.94
N THR A 586 20.77 12.84 24.62
CA THR A 586 19.48 12.75 23.92
C THR A 586 19.40 11.55 22.96
N VAL A 587 20.54 11.16 22.37
CA VAL A 587 20.64 10.06 21.40
C VAL A 587 21.79 9.13 21.76
N ASN A 588 21.54 7.84 21.63
CA ASN A 588 22.57 6.80 21.70
C ASN A 588 22.91 6.32 20.28
N LEU A 589 24.03 6.76 19.76
CA LEU A 589 24.47 6.37 18.41
C LEU A 589 25.01 4.94 18.34
N ALA A 590 25.26 4.28 19.47
CA ALA A 590 25.82 2.91 19.53
C ALA A 590 27.01 2.72 18.55
N ILE A 591 28.06 3.53 18.72
CA ILE A 591 29.25 3.53 17.86
C ILE A 591 29.96 2.18 17.92
N THR A 592 30.22 1.58 16.76
CA THR A 592 30.94 0.29 16.61
C THR A 592 32.39 0.46 16.20
N ALA A 593 32.70 1.57 15.50
CA ALA A 593 34.09 1.91 15.13
C ALA A 593 34.23 3.43 14.98
N GLY A 594 35.42 3.95 15.28
CA GLY A 594 35.69 5.39 15.20
C GLY A 594 35.09 6.19 16.35
N TYR A 595 34.66 7.42 16.06
CA TYR A 595 34.15 8.37 17.05
C TYR A 595 32.75 8.82 16.69
N GLY A 596 31.89 9.10 17.68
CA GLY A 596 30.51 9.60 17.51
C GLY A 596 30.42 11.12 17.48
N ALA A 597 29.92 11.74 18.55
CA ALA A 597 29.70 13.19 18.63
C ALA A 597 30.98 14.04 18.32
N PRO A 598 32.21 13.65 18.72
CA PRO A 598 33.42 14.40 18.33
C PRO A 598 33.65 14.39 16.80
N ALA A 599 33.39 13.25 16.13
CA ALA A 599 33.52 13.19 14.68
C ALA A 599 32.49 14.09 13.97
N LEU A 600 31.24 14.11 14.45
CA LEU A 600 30.20 14.98 13.94
C LEU A 600 30.54 16.48 14.13
N ALA A 601 31.11 16.83 15.30
CA ALA A 601 31.54 18.21 15.59
C ALA A 601 32.70 18.64 14.66
N ALA A 602 33.55 17.69 14.24
CA ALA A 602 34.62 17.91 13.27
C ALA A 602 34.16 17.88 11.79
N GLY A 603 32.83 17.89 11.53
CA GLY A 603 32.28 17.87 10.18
C GLY A 603 32.47 16.54 9.43
N ARG A 604 32.68 15.43 10.16
CA ARG A 604 32.83 14.10 9.57
C ARG A 604 31.48 13.38 9.44
N LEU A 605 31.43 12.45 8.49
CA LEU A 605 30.26 11.59 8.24
C LEU A 605 30.27 10.38 9.18
N LEU A 606 29.14 10.07 9.80
CA LEU A 606 28.89 8.77 10.39
C LEU A 606 28.02 7.96 9.44
N VAL A 607 28.32 6.66 9.33
CA VAL A 607 27.60 5.71 8.48
C VAL A 607 27.15 4.51 9.32
N ASP A 608 25.96 3.98 9.07
CA ASP A 608 25.52 2.77 9.75
C ASP A 608 26.29 1.52 9.30
N THR A 609 26.29 0.46 10.13
CA THR A 609 27.02 -0.79 9.87
C THR A 609 26.59 -1.48 8.59
N THR A 610 25.29 -1.42 8.24
CA THR A 610 24.75 -2.09 7.05
C THR A 610 25.23 -1.40 5.79
N THR A 611 25.09 -0.08 5.76
CA THR A 611 25.52 0.77 4.66
C THR A 611 27.05 0.77 4.50
N ALA A 612 27.79 0.82 5.61
CA ALA A 612 29.26 0.74 5.59
C ALA A 612 29.74 -0.58 4.95
N SER A 613 29.09 -1.69 5.29
CA SER A 613 29.41 -3.00 4.69
C SER A 613 29.05 -3.08 3.21
N ALA A 614 27.85 -2.62 2.83
CA ALA A 614 27.37 -2.65 1.45
C ALA A 614 28.22 -1.78 0.51
N MET A 615 28.67 -0.61 1.01
CA MET A 615 29.49 0.33 0.24
C MET A 615 30.99 0.18 0.45
N HIS A 616 31.43 -0.82 1.23
CA HIS A 616 32.85 -1.04 1.57
C HIS A 616 33.53 0.21 2.19
N LEU A 617 32.80 0.91 3.10
CA LEU A 617 33.29 2.09 3.78
C LEU A 617 33.92 1.72 5.14
N SER A 618 35.04 2.34 5.48
CA SER A 618 35.71 2.20 6.77
C SER A 618 35.97 3.57 7.40
N VAL A 619 36.26 3.59 8.68
CA VAL A 619 36.67 4.84 9.36
C VAL A 619 37.93 5.39 8.69
N GLY A 620 37.87 6.67 8.30
CA GLY A 620 38.94 7.34 7.54
C GLY A 620 38.71 7.39 6.03
N SER A 621 37.81 6.57 5.47
CA SER A 621 37.45 6.65 4.04
C SER A 621 36.96 8.06 3.67
N VAL A 622 37.41 8.56 2.53
CA VAL A 622 36.97 9.86 1.97
C VAL A 622 36.08 9.58 0.79
N VAL A 623 34.87 10.13 0.80
CA VAL A 623 33.85 9.91 -0.23
C VAL A 623 33.40 11.22 -0.84
N PRO A 624 33.18 11.28 -2.17
CA PRO A 624 32.54 12.41 -2.81
C PRO A 624 31.04 12.35 -2.53
N VAL A 625 30.47 13.41 -2.01
CA VAL A 625 29.05 13.60 -1.77
C VAL A 625 28.60 14.82 -2.54
N THR A 626 27.48 14.75 -3.23
CA THR A 626 26.96 15.86 -4.03
C THR A 626 25.67 16.41 -3.41
N PHE A 627 25.67 17.71 -3.15
CA PHE A 627 24.53 18.46 -2.65
C PHE A 627 23.94 19.33 -3.75
N ALA A 628 22.62 19.47 -3.77
CA ALA A 628 21.93 20.25 -4.79
C ALA A 628 22.43 21.71 -4.86
N GLN A 629 22.69 22.33 -3.72
CA GLN A 629 22.98 23.77 -3.64
C GLN A 629 24.47 24.08 -3.71
N THR A 630 25.31 23.24 -3.12
CA THR A 630 26.77 23.53 -2.97
C THR A 630 27.64 22.66 -3.86
N GLY A 631 27.04 21.74 -4.63
CA GLY A 631 27.79 20.83 -5.50
C GLY A 631 28.51 19.71 -4.73
N THR A 632 29.57 19.17 -5.34
CA THR A 632 30.30 18.02 -4.79
C THR A 632 31.30 18.46 -3.71
N SER A 633 31.25 17.79 -2.57
CA SER A 633 32.16 17.95 -1.43
C SER A 633 32.80 16.63 -1.05
N MET A 634 34.07 16.64 -0.65
CA MET A 634 34.72 15.44 -0.14
C MET A 634 34.55 15.35 1.38
N ILE A 635 33.87 14.30 1.85
CA ILE A 635 33.64 14.09 3.28
C ILE A 635 34.36 12.84 3.77
N ARG A 636 34.93 12.91 4.98
CA ARG A 636 35.62 11.78 5.63
C ARG A 636 34.70 11.06 6.57
N VAL A 637 34.64 9.73 6.48
CA VAL A 637 33.94 8.88 7.45
C VAL A 637 34.71 8.94 8.81
N GLY A 638 34.02 9.43 9.82
CA GLY A 638 34.57 9.62 11.17
C GLY A 638 34.22 8.51 12.14
N GLY A 639 33.17 7.74 11.85
CA GLY A 639 32.75 6.60 12.66
C GLY A 639 31.67 5.77 12.01
N ILE A 640 31.49 4.57 12.51
CA ILE A 640 30.46 3.62 12.12
C ILE A 640 29.58 3.34 13.34
N PHE A 641 28.28 3.37 13.18
CA PHE A 641 27.33 3.15 14.25
C PHE A 641 26.39 1.98 13.90
N LYS A 642 25.80 1.35 14.91
CA LYS A 642 24.84 0.26 14.73
C LYS A 642 23.61 0.79 13.96
N ALA A 643 23.25 0.11 12.87
CA ALA A 643 22.09 0.51 12.06
C ALA A 643 20.84 0.73 12.93
N ASN A 644 20.20 1.87 12.75
CA ASN A 644 18.96 2.25 13.41
C ASN A 644 18.12 3.14 12.49
N PRO A 645 16.95 2.68 12.03
CA PRO A 645 16.10 3.40 11.08
C PRO A 645 15.62 4.79 11.56
N LEU A 646 15.51 5.01 12.87
CA LEU A 646 15.12 6.31 13.45
C LEU A 646 16.24 7.35 13.30
N ILE A 647 17.49 6.92 13.30
CA ILE A 647 18.65 7.80 13.15
C ILE A 647 18.98 8.02 11.66
N GLY A 648 18.66 7.03 10.82
CA GLY A 648 19.01 7.01 9.39
C GLY A 648 20.42 6.43 9.16
N SER A 649 20.79 6.26 7.87
CA SER A 649 22.03 5.59 7.49
C SER A 649 23.24 6.52 7.42
N TYR A 650 23.03 7.81 7.21
CA TYR A 650 24.07 8.83 7.06
C TYR A 650 23.80 9.99 8.01
N VAL A 651 24.75 10.30 8.87
CA VAL A 651 24.60 11.35 9.89
C VAL A 651 25.81 12.29 9.86
N VAL A 652 25.54 13.59 9.89
CA VAL A 652 26.54 14.68 10.02
C VAL A 652 26.16 15.62 11.15
N GLY A 653 27.13 16.44 11.58
CA GLY A 653 26.82 17.54 12.51
C GLY A 653 25.95 18.60 11.85
N ALA A 654 25.05 19.23 12.63
CA ALA A 654 24.17 20.28 12.13
C ALA A 654 24.91 21.43 11.45
N GLY A 655 26.10 21.81 11.93
CA GLY A 655 26.91 22.85 11.31
C GLY A 655 27.30 22.51 9.87
N TYR A 656 27.76 21.28 9.62
CA TYR A 656 28.05 20.80 8.27
C TYR A 656 26.78 20.73 7.40
N PHE A 657 25.68 20.21 7.97
CA PHE A 657 24.39 20.12 7.26
C PHE A 657 23.90 21.51 6.81
N LEU A 658 23.86 22.48 7.73
CA LEU A 658 23.36 23.84 7.47
C LEU A 658 24.24 24.62 6.48
N ALA A 659 25.51 24.23 6.29
CA ALA A 659 26.39 24.81 5.27
C ALA A 659 26.04 24.36 3.84
N HIS A 660 25.32 23.24 3.71
CA HIS A 660 24.98 22.62 2.41
C HIS A 660 23.49 22.69 2.06
N PHE A 661 22.63 23.04 3.02
CA PHE A 661 21.17 23.17 2.81
C PHE A 661 20.69 24.56 3.20
N ASN A 662 20.08 25.26 2.26
CA ASN A 662 19.49 26.57 2.54
C ASN A 662 18.16 26.39 3.30
N ASN A 663 18.02 27.08 4.41
CA ASN A 663 16.79 27.19 5.20
C ASN A 663 16.08 25.85 5.58
N PRO A 664 16.79 24.75 5.94
CA PRO A 664 16.15 23.49 6.27
C PRO A 664 15.34 23.61 7.56
N LEU A 665 14.19 22.91 7.62
CA LEU A 665 13.34 22.87 8.80
C LEU A 665 13.71 21.70 9.71
N PRO A 666 13.68 21.86 11.05
CA PRO A 666 13.81 20.76 11.98
C PRO A 666 12.66 19.76 11.81
N ILE A 667 12.99 18.47 11.86
CA ILE A 667 12.01 17.37 11.80
C ILE A 667 11.69 16.81 13.17
N VAL A 668 12.67 16.86 14.10
CA VAL A 668 12.57 16.38 15.47
C VAL A 668 13.43 17.27 16.39
N VAL A 669 12.89 17.54 17.57
CA VAL A 669 13.66 18.14 18.67
C VAL A 669 13.60 17.20 19.87
N LEU A 670 14.78 16.77 20.32
CA LEU A 670 14.97 15.87 21.47
C LEU A 670 15.37 16.68 22.69
N VAL A 671 14.69 16.45 23.79
CA VAL A 671 14.85 17.25 25.01
C VAL A 671 15.24 16.35 26.19
N SER A 672 16.40 16.60 26.77
CA SER A 672 16.77 16.04 28.09
C SER A 672 16.31 17.00 29.20
N THR A 673 16.11 16.48 30.41
CA THR A 673 15.77 17.27 31.60
C THR A 673 16.94 17.32 32.56
N ARG A 674 17.01 18.38 33.35
CA ARG A 674 17.96 18.44 34.47
C ARG A 674 17.53 17.51 35.60
N PRO A 675 18.47 16.90 36.36
CA PRO A 675 18.12 16.08 37.51
C PRO A 675 17.24 16.88 38.49
N GLY A 676 16.17 16.26 38.98
CA GLY A 676 15.24 16.91 39.92
C GLY A 676 14.25 17.91 39.28
N ALA A 677 14.29 18.11 37.99
CA ALA A 677 13.29 18.95 37.33
C ALA A 677 11.89 18.34 37.42
N GLY A 678 10.91 19.16 37.80
CA GLY A 678 9.49 18.75 37.83
C GLY A 678 8.95 18.39 36.45
N ASN A 679 7.62 18.48 36.27
CA ASN A 679 6.98 18.12 34.99
C ASN A 679 7.25 19.17 33.89
N VAL A 680 8.44 19.10 33.30
CA VAL A 680 8.88 19.96 32.18
C VAL A 680 7.98 19.80 30.94
N GLY A 681 7.39 18.61 30.77
CA GLY A 681 6.51 18.33 29.62
C GLY A 681 5.29 19.25 29.56
N ARG A 682 4.71 19.62 30.72
CA ARG A 682 3.60 20.59 30.77
C ARG A 682 4.05 22.00 30.32
N ALA A 683 5.21 22.44 30.76
CA ALA A 683 5.76 23.73 30.36
C ALA A 683 6.07 23.79 28.86
N ILE A 684 6.66 22.71 28.30
CA ILE A 684 6.87 22.59 26.85
C ILE A 684 5.53 22.60 26.12
N ASN A 685 4.54 21.84 26.57
CA ASN A 685 3.22 21.79 25.92
C ASN A 685 2.50 23.14 25.94
N SER A 686 2.56 23.87 27.07
CA SER A 686 1.99 25.23 27.15
C SER A 686 2.62 26.19 26.14
N TYR A 687 3.94 26.08 25.95
CA TYR A 687 4.64 26.88 24.94
C TYR A 687 4.24 26.46 23.52
N LEU A 688 4.12 25.16 23.28
CA LEU A 688 3.77 24.60 21.96
C LEU A 688 2.31 24.87 21.55
N ASN A 689 1.44 25.34 22.43
CA ASN A 689 0.08 25.78 22.06
C ASN A 689 0.06 26.89 20.98
N VAL A 690 1.18 27.63 20.85
CA VAL A 690 1.37 28.61 19.75
C VAL A 690 1.64 27.89 18.41
N TYR A 691 2.13 26.66 18.44
CA TYR A 691 2.47 25.83 17.29
C TYR A 691 1.64 24.53 17.27
N PRO A 692 0.34 24.59 16.90
CA PRO A 692 -0.55 23.43 16.99
C PRO A 692 -0.20 22.27 16.05
N ASN A 693 0.73 22.46 15.12
CA ASN A 693 1.31 21.41 14.27
C ASN A 693 2.45 20.65 14.94
N VAL A 694 2.85 21.04 16.16
CA VAL A 694 3.96 20.44 16.91
C VAL A 694 3.44 19.88 18.22
N GLY A 695 3.80 18.66 18.54
CA GLY A 695 3.43 18.01 19.79
C GLY A 695 4.63 17.53 20.59
N VAL A 696 4.55 17.63 21.92
CA VAL A 696 5.52 17.03 22.82
C VAL A 696 5.03 15.65 23.27
N LYS A 697 5.90 14.67 23.18
CA LYS A 697 5.63 13.29 23.59
C LYS A 697 6.72 12.83 24.54
N THR A 698 6.34 12.08 25.55
CA THR A 698 7.31 11.27 26.30
C THR A 698 7.78 10.12 25.41
N ARG A 699 8.89 9.47 25.77
CA ARG A 699 9.37 8.30 25.02
C ARG A 699 8.29 7.23 24.84
N ALA A 700 7.54 6.91 25.90
CA ALA A 700 6.46 5.94 25.84
C ALA A 700 5.30 6.37 24.91
N GLN A 701 4.93 7.66 24.93
CA GLN A 701 3.91 8.20 24.02
C GLN A 701 4.39 8.21 22.57
N PHE A 702 5.67 8.49 22.33
CA PHE A 702 6.25 8.42 21.00
C PHE A 702 6.22 6.99 20.46
N GLU A 703 6.63 6.02 21.25
CA GLU A 703 6.54 4.58 20.99
C GLU A 703 5.11 4.16 20.63
N GLN A 704 4.14 4.57 21.46
CA GLN A 704 2.73 4.30 21.22
C GLN A 704 2.23 4.94 19.92
N SER A 705 2.68 6.17 19.60
CA SER A 705 2.29 6.83 18.36
C SER A 705 2.85 6.12 17.13
N GLN A 706 4.09 5.63 17.17
CA GLN A 706 4.69 4.82 16.11
C GLN A 706 3.91 3.50 15.93
N GLN A 707 3.58 2.86 17.03
CA GLN A 707 2.79 1.63 17.01
C GLN A 707 1.38 1.86 16.44
N SER A 708 0.75 3.00 16.76
CA SER A 708 -0.55 3.39 16.20
C SER A 708 -0.50 3.60 14.69
N SER A 709 0.54 4.26 14.18
CA SER A 709 0.74 4.46 12.73
C SER A 709 0.91 3.11 12.01
N ILE A 710 1.76 2.22 12.54
CA ILE A 710 1.93 0.86 12.01
C ILE A 710 0.60 0.10 12.01
N ASN A 711 -0.17 0.16 13.11
CA ASN A 711 -1.46 -0.51 13.20
C ASN A 711 -2.49 0.06 12.23
N GLN A 712 -2.45 1.35 11.94
CA GLN A 712 -3.31 2.00 10.95
C GLN A 712 -3.00 1.49 9.54
N GLU A 713 -1.73 1.44 9.14
CA GLU A 713 -1.29 0.88 7.85
C GLU A 713 -1.66 -0.60 7.73
N LEU A 714 -1.42 -1.39 8.78
CA LEU A 714 -1.83 -2.80 8.82
C LEU A 714 -3.36 -2.96 8.76
N GLY A 715 -4.11 -2.04 9.35
CA GLY A 715 -5.57 -2.01 9.29
C GLY A 715 -6.07 -1.98 7.84
N LEU A 716 -5.50 -1.12 7.00
CA LEU A 716 -5.80 -1.08 5.57
C LEU A 716 -5.54 -2.43 4.90
N VAL A 717 -4.37 -3.03 5.17
CA VAL A 717 -3.99 -4.34 4.64
C VAL A 717 -4.98 -5.42 5.07
N TYR A 718 -5.39 -5.45 6.35
CA TYR A 718 -6.37 -6.42 6.85
C TYR A 718 -7.75 -6.26 6.19
N VAL A 719 -8.20 -5.04 5.93
CA VAL A 719 -9.47 -4.80 5.21
C VAL A 719 -9.40 -5.34 3.77
N LEU A 720 -8.27 -5.12 3.08
CA LEU A 720 -8.07 -5.67 1.73
C LEU A 720 -8.02 -7.20 1.73
N LEU A 721 -7.35 -7.80 2.72
CA LEU A 721 -7.29 -9.26 2.88
C LEU A 721 -8.63 -9.87 3.30
N ALA A 722 -9.48 -9.14 4.00
CA ALA A 722 -10.83 -9.61 4.36
C ALA A 722 -11.66 -9.96 3.11
N LEU A 723 -11.45 -9.26 2.00
CA LEU A 723 -12.10 -9.59 0.72
C LEU A 723 -11.68 -10.99 0.23
N ALA A 724 -10.41 -11.35 0.32
CA ALA A 724 -9.92 -12.69 -0.04
C ALA A 724 -10.56 -13.77 0.84
N ILE A 725 -10.77 -13.49 2.14
CA ILE A 725 -11.47 -14.39 3.06
C ILE A 725 -12.95 -14.54 2.64
N VAL A 726 -13.61 -13.46 2.22
CA VAL A 726 -14.99 -13.51 1.71
C VAL A 726 -15.09 -14.41 0.47
N VAL A 727 -14.14 -14.29 -0.47
CA VAL A 727 -14.08 -15.16 -1.66
C VAL A 727 -13.89 -16.63 -1.25
N ALA A 728 -13.00 -16.89 -0.28
CA ALA A 728 -12.78 -18.22 0.27
C ALA A 728 -14.05 -18.80 0.93
N LEU A 729 -14.80 -17.96 1.67
CA LEU A 729 -16.05 -18.34 2.32
C LEU A 729 -17.12 -18.75 1.30
N ILE A 730 -17.24 -18.02 0.20
CA ILE A 730 -18.12 -18.36 -0.91
C ILE A 730 -17.72 -19.72 -1.52
N GLY A 731 -16.41 -19.99 -1.63
CA GLY A 731 -15.88 -21.28 -2.04
C GLY A 731 -16.33 -22.43 -1.13
N ILE A 732 -16.31 -22.23 0.19
CA ILE A 732 -16.80 -23.20 1.19
C ILE A 732 -18.30 -23.42 1.02
N VAL A 733 -19.11 -22.36 0.93
CA VAL A 733 -20.56 -22.43 0.71
C VAL A 733 -20.87 -23.23 -0.54
N ASN A 734 -20.19 -22.93 -1.65
CA ASN A 734 -20.38 -23.61 -2.93
C ASN A 734 -20.07 -25.12 -2.83
N THR A 735 -18.96 -25.48 -2.21
CA THR A 735 -18.55 -26.89 -2.07
C THR A 735 -19.47 -27.66 -1.11
N LEU A 736 -19.91 -27.03 -0.01
CA LEU A 736 -20.86 -27.64 0.92
C LEU A 736 -22.24 -27.85 0.27
N MET A 737 -22.72 -26.87 -0.51
CA MET A 737 -23.97 -27.00 -1.25
C MET A 737 -23.93 -28.19 -2.21
N LEU A 738 -22.81 -28.32 -2.92
CA LEU A 738 -22.62 -29.44 -3.84
C LEU A 738 -22.55 -30.78 -3.11
N SER A 739 -21.85 -30.84 -1.99
CA SER A 739 -21.81 -32.01 -1.10
C SER A 739 -23.21 -32.45 -0.62
N VAL A 740 -24.06 -31.48 -0.28
CA VAL A 740 -25.46 -31.78 0.10
C VAL A 740 -26.24 -32.38 -1.07
N PHE A 741 -26.08 -31.87 -2.29
CA PHE A 741 -26.73 -32.42 -3.48
C PHE A 741 -26.25 -33.83 -3.81
N GLU A 742 -24.98 -34.14 -3.73
CA GLU A 742 -24.40 -35.43 -4.00
C GLU A 742 -24.87 -36.51 -3.00
N ARG A 743 -25.14 -36.08 -1.77
CA ARG A 743 -25.52 -36.99 -0.67
C ARG A 743 -27.00 -36.91 -0.33
N THR A 744 -27.84 -36.44 -1.29
CA THR A 744 -29.29 -36.33 -1.07
C THR A 744 -29.93 -37.64 -0.66
N HIS A 745 -29.55 -38.74 -1.32
CA HIS A 745 -30.04 -40.09 -0.99
C HIS A 745 -29.58 -40.55 0.41
N GLU A 746 -28.29 -40.41 0.75
CA GLU A 746 -27.77 -40.74 2.10
C GLU A 746 -28.48 -39.94 3.20
N LEU A 747 -28.70 -38.63 2.96
CA LEU A 747 -29.39 -37.72 3.90
C LEU A 747 -30.88 -38.11 4.03
N GLY A 748 -31.52 -38.57 2.93
CA GLY A 748 -32.86 -39.10 2.91
C GLY A 748 -32.98 -40.37 3.76
N LEU A 749 -32.05 -41.32 3.59
CA LEU A 749 -31.98 -42.57 4.38
C LEU A 749 -31.76 -42.26 5.88
N LEU A 750 -30.82 -41.39 6.24
CA LEU A 750 -30.59 -41.02 7.63
C LEU A 750 -31.85 -40.41 8.28
N ARG A 751 -32.61 -39.61 7.53
CA ARG A 751 -33.88 -39.05 7.99
C ARG A 751 -34.98 -40.10 8.09
N ALA A 752 -35.03 -41.04 7.18
CA ALA A 752 -35.98 -42.17 7.22
C ALA A 752 -35.75 -43.07 8.43
N VAL A 753 -34.50 -43.28 8.83
CA VAL A 753 -34.10 -44.04 10.04
C VAL A 753 -34.31 -43.21 11.33
N GLY A 754 -34.82 -41.96 11.24
CA GLY A 754 -35.22 -41.18 12.42
C GLY A 754 -34.32 -39.98 12.78
N MET A 755 -33.36 -39.62 11.94
CA MET A 755 -32.55 -38.45 12.18
C MET A 755 -33.37 -37.15 12.10
N LYS A 756 -33.39 -36.32 13.15
CA LYS A 756 -34.12 -35.07 13.22
C LYS A 756 -33.50 -34.00 12.33
N ARG A 757 -34.29 -33.05 11.81
CA ARG A 757 -33.81 -31.87 11.02
C ARG A 757 -32.72 -31.06 11.70
N ARG A 758 -32.77 -30.97 13.05
CA ARG A 758 -31.74 -30.29 13.85
C ARG A 758 -30.41 -31.04 13.78
N GLN A 759 -30.46 -32.37 13.90
CA GLN A 759 -29.26 -33.22 13.85
C GLN A 759 -28.57 -33.15 12.48
N VAL A 760 -29.34 -33.15 11.37
CA VAL A 760 -28.79 -32.95 10.01
C VAL A 760 -28.08 -31.60 9.91
N ARG A 761 -28.68 -30.53 10.48
CA ARG A 761 -28.01 -29.21 10.47
C ARG A 761 -26.72 -29.19 11.29
N GLU A 762 -26.74 -29.82 12.47
CA GLU A 762 -25.57 -29.93 13.35
C GLU A 762 -24.44 -30.75 12.70
N MET A 763 -24.79 -31.83 11.99
CA MET A 763 -23.80 -32.64 11.25
C MET A 763 -23.11 -31.84 10.14
N ILE A 764 -23.86 -31.11 9.30
CA ILE A 764 -23.27 -30.30 8.21
C ILE A 764 -22.47 -29.12 8.76
N ARG A 765 -22.93 -28.48 9.82
CA ARG A 765 -22.19 -27.41 10.50
C ARG A 765 -20.88 -27.93 11.11
N SER A 766 -20.89 -29.11 11.75
CA SER A 766 -19.67 -29.70 12.29
C SER A 766 -18.66 -30.06 11.20
N GLU A 767 -19.13 -30.61 10.07
CA GLU A 767 -18.29 -30.86 8.89
C GLU A 767 -17.63 -29.57 8.39
N ALA A 768 -18.41 -28.49 8.25
CA ALA A 768 -17.89 -27.18 7.80
C ALA A 768 -16.87 -26.58 8.76
N VAL A 769 -17.13 -26.63 10.07
CA VAL A 769 -16.20 -26.15 11.10
C VAL A 769 -14.88 -26.94 11.07
N ILE A 770 -14.95 -28.26 10.90
CA ILE A 770 -13.74 -29.11 10.78
C ILE A 770 -12.93 -28.71 9.54
N ILE A 771 -13.58 -28.49 8.40
CA ILE A 771 -12.93 -28.07 7.16
C ILE A 771 -12.30 -26.68 7.33
N ALA A 772 -13.02 -25.73 7.97
CA ALA A 772 -12.52 -24.39 8.21
C ALA A 772 -11.33 -24.37 9.18
N LEU A 773 -11.41 -25.11 10.29
CA LEU A 773 -10.29 -25.28 11.23
C LEU A 773 -9.08 -25.90 10.55
N PHE A 774 -9.28 -26.92 9.71
CA PHE A 774 -8.22 -27.58 8.96
C PHE A 774 -7.50 -26.59 8.03
N GLY A 775 -8.25 -25.81 7.23
CA GLY A 775 -7.69 -24.77 6.38
C GLY A 775 -6.98 -23.68 7.17
N ALA A 776 -7.57 -23.28 8.31
CA ALA A 776 -7.01 -22.25 9.18
C ALA A 776 -5.67 -22.65 9.80
N VAL A 777 -5.59 -23.85 10.38
CA VAL A 777 -4.34 -24.31 11.02
C VAL A 777 -3.21 -24.42 10.02
N ILE A 778 -3.45 -25.00 8.84
CA ILE A 778 -2.42 -25.07 7.80
C ILE A 778 -2.09 -23.67 7.28
N GLY A 779 -3.10 -22.83 7.06
CA GLY A 779 -2.91 -21.45 6.64
C GLY A 779 -2.04 -20.66 7.62
N VAL A 780 -2.34 -20.74 8.92
CA VAL A 780 -1.53 -20.09 9.96
C VAL A 780 -0.09 -20.60 9.98
N ILE A 781 0.13 -21.91 9.86
CA ILE A 781 1.49 -22.48 9.80
C ILE A 781 2.29 -21.92 8.61
N ILE A 782 1.69 -21.98 7.42
CA ILE A 782 2.33 -21.49 6.19
C ILE A 782 2.53 -19.97 6.27
N GLY A 783 1.52 -19.25 6.72
CA GLY A 783 1.57 -17.79 6.86
C GLY A 783 2.61 -17.33 7.87
N THR A 784 2.73 -18.01 9.01
CA THR A 784 3.78 -17.72 9.98
C THR A 784 5.17 -17.95 9.39
N ALA A 785 5.37 -19.05 8.68
CA ALA A 785 6.65 -19.32 8.00
C ALA A 785 6.99 -18.25 6.96
N LEU A 786 6.01 -17.83 6.15
CA LEU A 786 6.15 -16.74 5.18
C LEU A 786 6.44 -15.40 5.87
N GLY A 787 5.69 -15.06 6.90
CA GLY A 787 5.86 -13.81 7.64
C GLY A 787 7.25 -13.72 8.29
N VAL A 788 7.76 -14.83 8.84
CA VAL A 788 9.13 -14.89 9.36
C VAL A 788 10.14 -14.75 8.23
N ALA A 789 9.94 -15.42 7.08
CA ALA A 789 10.83 -15.28 5.93
C ALA A 789 10.89 -13.84 5.42
N PHE A 790 9.74 -13.16 5.28
CA PHE A 790 9.68 -11.74 4.94
C PHE A 790 10.37 -10.86 5.98
N ALA A 791 10.13 -11.09 7.27
CA ALA A 791 10.76 -10.31 8.34
C ALA A 791 12.29 -10.46 8.32
N VAL A 792 12.80 -11.68 8.07
CA VAL A 792 14.26 -11.92 7.94
C VAL A 792 14.87 -11.19 6.75
N SER A 793 14.17 -11.17 5.61
CA SER A 793 14.65 -10.49 4.39
C SER A 793 14.65 -8.97 4.52
N LEU A 794 13.75 -8.43 5.32
CA LEU A 794 13.63 -6.99 5.57
C LEU A 794 14.51 -6.52 6.76
N LYS A 795 15.42 -7.35 7.26
CA LYS A 795 16.36 -6.96 8.33
C LYS A 795 17.17 -5.71 7.97
N GLN A 796 17.63 -5.61 6.74
CA GLN A 796 18.38 -4.45 6.24
C GLN A 796 17.51 -3.18 6.08
N GLN A 797 16.18 -3.34 6.05
CA GLN A 797 15.21 -2.26 5.92
C GLN A 797 14.56 -1.88 7.26
N GLY A 798 15.12 -2.35 8.39
CA GLY A 798 14.73 -1.93 9.73
C GLY A 798 13.89 -2.93 10.53
N ILE A 799 13.67 -4.16 10.05
CA ILE A 799 13.02 -5.20 10.86
C ILE A 799 14.11 -6.01 11.59
N THR A 800 14.52 -5.53 12.76
CA THR A 800 15.61 -6.13 13.57
C THR A 800 15.13 -7.26 14.47
N GLU A 801 13.86 -7.24 14.87
CA GLU A 801 13.27 -8.18 15.81
C GLU A 801 12.13 -8.99 15.15
N ILE A 802 12.14 -10.32 15.36
CA ILE A 802 11.06 -11.19 14.89
C ILE A 802 10.06 -11.40 16.04
N ALA A 803 8.77 -11.17 15.75
CA ALA A 803 7.68 -11.38 16.69
C ALA A 803 6.58 -12.23 16.06
N ILE A 804 6.17 -13.29 16.78
CA ILE A 804 5.05 -14.14 16.38
C ILE A 804 3.86 -13.80 17.28
N PRO A 805 2.80 -13.16 16.75
CA PRO A 805 1.65 -12.74 17.56
C PRO A 805 0.69 -13.91 17.81
N VAL A 806 1.08 -14.83 18.72
CA VAL A 806 0.34 -16.08 18.99
C VAL A 806 -1.14 -15.82 19.29
N ALA A 807 -1.47 -14.79 20.05
CA ALA A 807 -2.85 -14.44 20.39
C ALA A 807 -3.69 -14.09 19.15
N SER A 808 -3.14 -13.27 18.24
CA SER A 808 -3.79 -12.90 16.96
C SER A 808 -3.97 -14.12 16.05
N LEU A 809 -2.93 -14.98 15.96
CA LEU A 809 -2.97 -16.20 15.16
C LEU A 809 -4.02 -17.19 15.69
N ALA A 810 -4.12 -17.37 17.02
CA ALA A 810 -5.18 -18.15 17.64
C ALA A 810 -6.57 -17.53 17.38
N GLY A 811 -6.68 -16.20 17.45
CA GLY A 811 -7.90 -15.46 17.11
C GLY A 811 -8.35 -15.71 15.66
N PHE A 812 -7.42 -15.78 14.71
CA PHE A 812 -7.73 -16.10 13.30
C PHE A 812 -8.26 -17.54 13.13
N VAL A 813 -7.75 -18.50 13.89
CA VAL A 813 -8.26 -19.88 13.89
C VAL A 813 -9.69 -19.93 14.44
N VAL A 814 -9.97 -19.21 15.53
CA VAL A 814 -11.32 -19.10 16.10
C VAL A 814 -12.27 -18.39 15.12
N LEU A 815 -11.84 -17.29 14.52
CA LEU A 815 -12.61 -16.58 13.49
C LEU A 815 -12.93 -17.49 12.31
N ALA A 816 -12.00 -18.29 11.84
CA ALA A 816 -12.22 -19.24 10.76
C ALA A 816 -13.28 -20.29 11.12
N ALA A 817 -13.28 -20.79 12.35
CA ALA A 817 -14.32 -21.70 12.84
C ALA A 817 -15.71 -21.06 12.82
N LEU A 818 -15.83 -19.80 13.27
CA LEU A 818 -17.07 -19.02 13.23
C LEU A 818 -17.53 -18.76 11.78
N LEU A 819 -16.62 -18.38 10.90
CA LEU A 819 -16.90 -18.21 9.48
C LEU A 819 -17.33 -19.50 8.80
N GLY A 820 -16.72 -20.63 9.14
CA GLY A 820 -17.16 -21.97 8.70
C GLY A 820 -18.59 -22.29 9.14
N LEU A 821 -18.96 -21.93 10.37
CA LEU A 821 -20.32 -22.09 10.89
C LEU A 821 -21.33 -21.24 10.14
N VAL A 822 -20.97 -19.98 9.84
CA VAL A 822 -21.80 -19.06 9.06
C VAL A 822 -21.97 -19.58 7.63
N ALA A 823 -20.88 -19.99 6.96
CA ALA A 823 -20.91 -20.56 5.61
C ALA A 823 -21.80 -21.80 5.51
N ALA A 824 -21.80 -22.65 6.53
CA ALA A 824 -22.64 -23.85 6.57
C ALA A 824 -24.11 -23.55 6.82
N SER A 825 -24.49 -22.36 7.28
CA SER A 825 -25.85 -22.08 7.77
C SER A 825 -26.90 -22.25 6.68
N TRP A 826 -26.62 -21.79 5.46
CA TRP A 826 -27.55 -21.91 4.33
C TRP A 826 -27.58 -23.33 3.73
N PRO A 827 -26.46 -24.00 3.40
CA PRO A 827 -26.42 -25.41 2.98
C PRO A 827 -27.10 -26.34 3.99
N ALA A 828 -26.84 -26.17 5.28
CA ALA A 828 -27.43 -27.00 6.34
C ALA A 828 -28.95 -26.85 6.46
N ARG A 829 -29.46 -25.61 6.31
CA ARG A 829 -30.92 -25.35 6.29
C ARG A 829 -31.58 -26.01 5.08
N ARG A 830 -30.94 -25.98 3.92
CA ARG A 830 -31.48 -26.59 2.69
C ARG A 830 -31.49 -28.11 2.79
N ALA A 831 -30.40 -28.74 3.26
CA ALA A 831 -30.32 -30.16 3.51
C ALA A 831 -31.39 -30.67 4.51
N ALA A 832 -31.64 -29.93 5.58
CA ALA A 832 -32.65 -30.28 6.57
C ALA A 832 -34.11 -30.19 6.05
N LYS A 833 -34.33 -29.46 4.96
CA LYS A 833 -35.67 -29.31 4.31
C LYS A 833 -35.90 -30.28 3.16
N LEU A 834 -34.97 -31.22 2.84
CA LEU A 834 -35.13 -32.22 1.78
C LEU A 834 -36.39 -33.09 2.05
N ASP A 835 -37.15 -33.33 1.00
CA ASP A 835 -38.22 -34.32 1.03
C ASP A 835 -37.64 -35.73 1.08
N VAL A 836 -38.02 -36.50 2.12
CA VAL A 836 -37.46 -37.83 2.38
C VAL A 836 -37.87 -38.81 1.30
N LEU A 837 -39.14 -38.76 0.87
CA LEU A 837 -39.66 -39.70 -0.15
C LEU A 837 -39.02 -39.41 -1.51
N ALA A 838 -38.97 -38.14 -1.90
CA ALA A 838 -38.33 -37.77 -3.15
C ALA A 838 -36.82 -38.02 -3.12
N ALA A 839 -36.13 -37.88 -1.96
CA ALA A 839 -34.69 -38.14 -1.82
C ALA A 839 -34.34 -39.65 -1.91
N ILE A 840 -35.22 -40.55 -1.51
CA ILE A 840 -35.00 -41.99 -1.59
C ILE A 840 -35.39 -42.55 -2.98
N ALA A 841 -36.37 -41.93 -3.65
CA ALA A 841 -36.82 -42.32 -4.98
C ALA A 841 -35.85 -41.94 -6.12
N VAL A 842 -34.83 -41.12 -5.87
CA VAL A 842 -33.77 -40.79 -6.84
C VAL A 842 -32.72 -41.87 -6.80
N GLU A 843 -32.71 -42.78 -7.78
CA GLU A 843 -31.62 -43.71 -8.06
C GLU A 843 -30.36 -43.05 -8.63
#